data_fa8e4521d25117b0be5fd661afa4a5da
#
_entry.id   fa8e4521d25117b0be5fd661afa4a5da
#
_cell.length_a   1.000
_cell.length_b   1.000
_cell.length_c   1.000
_cell.angle_alpha   90.00
_cell.angle_beta   90.00
_cell.angle_gamma   90.00
#
_symmetry.space_group_name_H-M   'P 1'
#
loop_
_entity.id
_entity.type
_entity.pdbx_description
1 polymer ?
#
loop_
_entity_poly.entity_id
_entity_poly.type
_entity_poly.pdbx_seq_one_letter_code
_entity_poly.pdbx_strand_id
1 'polypeptide(L)'
;IVRVSKTLESGNVNLRKSLAVVLEPTQVEVNVSRQNDMVKASSSLLEVILDLNTGRVQFSNLDGSKLLTEKDYGVQLMPLQYVQRIREKKVESHVAGEVVPTQSAPGQNTPGLDRGKMRTIVENTYEVSQSFILDEDEVIYGLGQQQTGKMNQRNQRLVLEQNNMQIAVPYFASVKGYGLYWDNYSITTFDDTPMGTSFRSEAGEAIDYYFLYGGNGDATVALLRQLSGQAPMVPLWTLGFWQCKERYKSQDEVVEVAEKYRKLGVPLDGIIQDWRYWGEDNSSWNAIQFLNPNFSRPQEMFSSLRKMNVKMMISVWPSFGNGTEIFKELDKKGALYPMVSSPREARVYDAFNPEARGIVWDYMNRYMFQLGMSAWWMDATEPEFYGAKQSDFNFQTKEGALRNVRNIYPLYTSKAIWDNQRATTLDKRVYILTRSAYIGSQRYGAGSWSGDIRASFDVFKKQIPAGLNFSICGIPYWNTDIGAWHPYGNVYNTAHKDPAYQQLYVRWFQFATFNPMMRSHGTGSPREIYQFGERGYWAFDVQEQYIKLRYSLLPYLYSTAWQVTKNGYSYLRQLSMEAPHDTSTYQISDEFMFGSAFLVAPVVEEDAVSRSVYLPDNTKWIDFWTGQILDGGQVVERATPIEIIPVYVKAGSIVPFTTNEVQYATERKWDKLELRIYPGDNGEFVLYEDENDNYNYESGAYSEIPITWDNEKRILTIGDRKGRFAGMVKNRKFIVNIAGSSSSKTVCYNGRELRIEF
;
A
#
# COMPACT_ATOMS: atom_id res chain seq x y z
N ILE A 1 3.81 -23.93 -7.69
CA ILE A 1 4.92 -23.71 -6.73
C ILE A 1 6.11 -24.52 -7.19
N VAL A 2 7.28 -23.90 -7.27
CA VAL A 2 8.55 -24.61 -7.42
C VAL A 2 9.31 -24.45 -6.11
N ARG A 3 9.70 -25.60 -5.54
CA ARG A 3 10.53 -25.64 -4.33
C ARG A 3 11.74 -26.51 -4.57
N VAL A 4 12.92 -25.96 -4.29
CA VAL A 4 14.20 -26.67 -4.35
C VAL A 4 14.90 -26.56 -3.01
N SER A 5 15.16 -27.69 -2.38
CA SER A 5 15.84 -27.75 -1.11
C SER A 5 16.88 -28.88 -1.09
N LYS A 6 17.86 -28.77 -0.21
CA LYS A 6 18.74 -29.88 0.09
C LYS A 6 17.93 -30.99 0.77
N THR A 7 18.11 -32.24 0.33
CA THR A 7 17.50 -33.39 1.00
C THR A 7 18.11 -33.54 2.40
N LEU A 8 17.28 -33.62 3.42
CA LEU A 8 17.70 -33.92 4.78
C LEU A 8 18.26 -35.34 4.87
N GLU A 9 19.16 -35.60 5.82
CA GLU A 9 19.72 -36.95 6.06
C GLU A 9 18.64 -38.00 6.29
N SER A 10 17.46 -37.60 6.79
CA SER A 10 16.26 -38.43 6.93
C SER A 10 15.55 -38.79 5.61
N GLY A 11 15.99 -38.25 4.48
CA GLY A 11 15.30 -38.38 3.18
C GLY A 11 14.06 -37.47 3.03
N ASN A 12 13.71 -36.68 4.07
CA ASN A 12 12.60 -35.74 4.04
C ASN A 12 13.00 -34.38 3.45
N VAL A 13 12.04 -33.68 2.85
CA VAL A 13 12.19 -32.31 2.39
C VAL A 13 11.72 -31.36 3.49
N ASN A 14 12.45 -30.27 3.72
CA ASN A 14 11.98 -29.24 4.65
C ASN A 14 10.74 -28.51 4.04
N LEU A 15 9.60 -28.71 4.67
CA LEU A 15 8.31 -28.15 4.23
C LEU A 15 7.91 -26.92 5.06
N ARG A 16 8.85 -25.98 5.30
CA ARG A 16 8.49 -24.74 5.99
C ARG A 16 7.31 -24.06 5.28
N LYS A 17 6.28 -23.71 6.08
CA LYS A 17 5.12 -22.97 5.58
C LYS A 17 5.54 -21.53 5.24
N SER A 18 5.04 -20.99 4.13
CA SER A 18 5.22 -19.58 3.78
C SER A 18 4.62 -18.67 4.87
N LEU A 19 5.32 -17.57 5.16
CA LEU A 19 4.83 -16.53 6.08
C LEU A 19 3.89 -15.53 5.37
N ALA A 20 3.98 -15.42 4.05
CA ALA A 20 3.22 -14.49 3.24
C ALA A 20 1.98 -15.11 2.59
N VAL A 21 2.07 -16.37 2.17
CA VAL A 21 1.02 -17.08 1.45
C VAL A 21 -0.02 -17.64 2.42
N VAL A 22 -1.28 -17.39 2.11
CA VAL A 22 -2.43 -17.85 2.90
C VAL A 22 -3.36 -18.81 2.13
N LEU A 23 -3.17 -18.89 0.80
CA LEU A 23 -3.95 -19.82 -0.02
C LEU A 23 -3.60 -21.26 0.33
N GLU A 24 -4.59 -22.02 0.77
CA GLU A 24 -4.43 -23.46 0.93
C GLU A 24 -4.55 -24.15 -0.45
N PRO A 25 -3.62 -25.05 -0.79
CA PRO A 25 -3.66 -25.75 -2.07
C PRO A 25 -4.96 -26.52 -2.25
N THR A 26 -5.60 -26.36 -3.39
CA THR A 26 -6.73 -27.19 -3.80
C THR A 26 -6.26 -28.30 -4.72
N GLN A 27 -6.91 -29.45 -4.66
CA GLN A 27 -6.64 -30.52 -5.60
C GLN A 27 -7.11 -30.12 -7.00
N VAL A 28 -6.19 -30.17 -7.96
CA VAL A 28 -6.46 -29.92 -9.38
C VAL A 28 -6.10 -31.17 -10.20
N GLU A 29 -6.81 -31.37 -11.30
CA GLU A 29 -6.50 -32.44 -12.23
C GLU A 29 -5.24 -32.09 -13.03
N VAL A 30 -4.21 -32.93 -12.92
CA VAL A 30 -2.93 -32.76 -13.60
C VAL A 30 -2.52 -34.07 -14.23
N ASN A 31 -2.27 -34.05 -15.52
CA ASN A 31 -1.71 -35.19 -16.24
C ASN A 31 -0.18 -35.14 -16.17
N VAL A 32 0.43 -36.17 -15.59
CA VAL A 32 1.88 -36.27 -15.47
C VAL A 32 2.38 -37.39 -16.36
N SER A 33 3.37 -37.09 -17.19
CA SER A 33 4.07 -38.06 -18.04
C SER A 33 5.57 -37.89 -17.94
N ARG A 34 6.31 -38.98 -18.15
CA ARG A 34 7.77 -38.96 -18.22
C ARG A 34 8.23 -39.57 -19.52
N GLN A 35 9.10 -38.88 -20.23
CA GLN A 35 9.77 -39.39 -21.40
C GLN A 35 11.28 -39.10 -21.27
N ASN A 36 12.09 -40.17 -21.14
CA ASN A 36 13.50 -40.07 -20.82
C ASN A 36 13.75 -39.24 -19.54
N ASP A 37 14.53 -38.17 -19.65
CA ASP A 37 14.86 -37.27 -18.53
C ASP A 37 13.96 -36.04 -18.45
N MET A 38 12.84 -36.02 -19.19
CA MET A 38 11.85 -34.96 -19.15
C MET A 38 10.60 -35.44 -18.42
N VAL A 39 10.17 -34.67 -17.43
CA VAL A 39 8.87 -34.82 -16.77
C VAL A 39 7.96 -33.67 -17.19
N LYS A 40 6.81 -34.03 -17.71
CA LYS A 40 5.78 -33.10 -18.18
C LYS A 40 4.56 -33.20 -17.28
N ALA A 41 4.10 -32.07 -16.74
CA ALA A 41 2.86 -31.93 -16.01
C ALA A 41 1.94 -30.95 -16.75
N SER A 42 0.72 -31.37 -17.10
CA SER A 42 -0.23 -30.54 -17.84
C SER A 42 -1.55 -30.43 -17.09
N SER A 43 -2.02 -29.20 -16.91
CA SER A 43 -3.37 -28.86 -16.42
C SER A 43 -4.26 -28.43 -17.61
N SER A 44 -5.46 -27.95 -17.32
CA SER A 44 -6.36 -27.34 -18.32
C SER A 44 -5.86 -25.98 -18.88
N LEU A 45 -4.84 -25.35 -18.26
CA LEU A 45 -4.37 -24.02 -18.63
C LEU A 45 -2.88 -23.97 -18.99
N LEU A 46 -2.07 -24.82 -18.36
CA LEU A 46 -0.61 -24.73 -18.40
C LEU A 46 0.04 -26.08 -18.60
N GLU A 47 1.20 -26.04 -19.22
CA GLU A 47 2.14 -27.13 -19.28
C GLU A 47 3.42 -26.75 -18.54
N VAL A 48 3.92 -27.64 -17.69
CA VAL A 48 5.19 -27.49 -16.95
C VAL A 48 6.10 -28.63 -17.32
N ILE A 49 7.31 -28.34 -17.75
CA ILE A 49 8.32 -29.33 -18.12
C ILE A 49 9.50 -29.20 -17.17
N LEU A 50 9.88 -30.33 -16.54
CA LEU A 50 11.08 -30.44 -15.72
C LEU A 50 12.12 -31.31 -16.48
N ASP A 51 13.30 -30.74 -16.72
CA ASP A 51 14.48 -31.46 -17.20
C ASP A 51 15.27 -32.02 -16.03
N LEU A 52 15.31 -33.34 -15.88
CA LEU A 52 15.97 -34.01 -14.76
C LEU A 52 17.52 -33.96 -14.84
N ASN A 53 18.10 -33.65 -16.00
CA ASN A 53 19.54 -33.53 -16.14
C ASN A 53 20.06 -32.17 -15.63
N THR A 54 19.30 -31.10 -15.87
CA THR A 54 19.73 -29.73 -15.56
C THR A 54 18.99 -29.15 -14.36
N GLY A 55 17.87 -29.78 -13.94
CA GLY A 55 16.96 -29.25 -12.94
C GLY A 55 16.08 -28.09 -13.43
N ARG A 56 16.11 -27.77 -14.74
CA ARG A 56 15.38 -26.65 -15.33
C ARG A 56 13.89 -26.90 -15.36
N VAL A 57 13.10 -25.93 -14.92
CA VAL A 57 11.65 -25.88 -15.08
C VAL A 57 11.27 -24.87 -16.19
N GLN A 58 10.35 -25.26 -17.05
CA GLN A 58 9.76 -24.41 -18.07
C GLN A 58 8.24 -24.39 -17.94
N PHE A 59 7.66 -23.20 -18.02
CA PHE A 59 6.22 -22.97 -18.05
C PHE A 59 5.82 -22.54 -19.47
N SER A 60 4.77 -23.17 -20.01
CA SER A 60 4.27 -22.89 -21.34
C SER A 60 2.74 -22.91 -21.37
N ASN A 61 2.16 -22.25 -22.36
CA ASN A 61 0.77 -22.43 -22.72
C ASN A 61 0.54 -23.83 -23.33
N LEU A 62 -0.73 -24.23 -23.46
CA LEU A 62 -1.09 -25.53 -24.04
C LEU A 62 -0.77 -25.62 -25.56
N ASP A 63 -0.61 -24.50 -26.24
CA ASP A 63 -0.17 -24.43 -27.64
C ASP A 63 1.36 -24.58 -27.79
N GLY A 64 2.09 -24.69 -26.66
CA GLY A 64 3.54 -24.82 -26.61
C GLY A 64 4.31 -23.48 -26.59
N SER A 65 3.63 -22.33 -26.64
CA SER A 65 4.28 -21.03 -26.48
C SER A 65 4.86 -20.86 -25.08
N LYS A 66 6.14 -20.47 -25.00
CA LYS A 66 6.86 -20.34 -23.72
C LYS A 66 6.43 -19.10 -22.95
N LEU A 67 6.17 -19.25 -21.67
CA LEU A 67 5.90 -18.15 -20.75
C LEU A 67 7.16 -17.79 -19.95
N LEU A 68 7.71 -18.75 -19.21
CA LEU A 68 8.91 -18.56 -18.41
C LEU A 68 9.78 -19.81 -18.45
N THR A 69 11.09 -19.62 -18.56
CA THR A 69 12.06 -20.74 -18.56
C THR A 69 13.14 -20.45 -17.53
N GLU A 70 13.44 -21.43 -16.66
CA GLU A 70 14.64 -21.39 -15.84
C GLU A 70 15.90 -21.57 -16.68
N LYS A 71 17.02 -21.02 -16.22
CA LYS A 71 18.33 -21.27 -16.83
C LYS A 71 18.81 -22.68 -16.46
N ASP A 72 19.47 -23.36 -17.39
CA ASP A 72 20.14 -24.62 -17.10
C ASP A 72 21.11 -24.44 -15.94
N TYR A 73 21.05 -25.32 -14.94
CA TYR A 73 21.82 -25.23 -13.71
C TYR A 73 21.67 -23.89 -12.97
N GLY A 74 20.49 -23.24 -13.13
CA GLY A 74 20.18 -21.92 -12.57
C GLY A 74 20.01 -21.89 -11.05
N VAL A 75 19.82 -23.06 -10.42
CA VAL A 75 19.69 -23.24 -8.96
C VAL A 75 21.04 -23.16 -8.30
N GLN A 76 21.15 -22.32 -7.25
CA GLN A 76 22.34 -22.30 -6.39
C GLN A 76 21.92 -22.24 -4.91
N LEU A 77 22.51 -23.14 -4.12
CA LEU A 77 22.40 -23.19 -2.66
C LEU A 77 23.83 -23.19 -2.11
N MET A 78 24.36 -22.01 -1.83
CA MET A 78 25.74 -21.85 -1.33
C MET A 78 25.73 -21.88 0.21
N PRO A 79 26.41 -22.87 0.84
CA PRO A 79 26.41 -22.98 2.30
C PRO A 79 26.92 -21.70 2.97
N LEU A 80 26.19 -21.26 3.98
CA LEU A 80 26.51 -20.08 4.77
C LEU A 80 26.37 -20.41 6.25
N GLN A 81 27.25 -19.87 7.08
CA GLN A 81 27.26 -20.11 8.52
C GLN A 81 27.20 -18.79 9.27
N TYR A 82 26.19 -18.63 10.14
CA TYR A 82 26.09 -17.49 11.04
C TYR A 82 26.53 -17.84 12.44
N VAL A 83 27.21 -16.89 13.06
CA VAL A 83 27.62 -16.99 14.45
C VAL A 83 26.93 -15.90 15.24
N GLN A 84 26.03 -16.29 16.15
CA GLN A 84 25.41 -15.39 17.10
C GLN A 84 26.01 -15.56 18.49
N ARG A 85 26.41 -14.47 19.13
CA ARG A 85 26.87 -14.46 20.52
C ARG A 85 25.75 -13.85 21.39
N ILE A 86 25.11 -14.68 22.20
CA ILE A 86 24.05 -14.27 23.11
C ILE A 86 24.63 -14.18 24.53
N ARG A 87 24.35 -13.07 25.23
CA ARG A 87 24.61 -12.95 26.66
C ARG A 87 23.50 -13.66 27.42
N GLU A 88 23.82 -14.73 28.16
CA GLU A 88 22.83 -15.35 29.05
C GLU A 88 22.56 -14.40 30.24
N LYS A 89 21.32 -13.97 30.42
CA LYS A 89 20.87 -13.31 31.66
C LYS A 89 20.97 -14.35 32.78
N LYS A 90 21.65 -14.05 33.89
CA LYS A 90 21.52 -14.84 35.12
C LYS A 90 20.09 -14.83 35.55
N VAL A 91 19.45 -15.98 35.64
CA VAL A 91 18.20 -16.13 36.40
C VAL A 91 18.62 -15.98 37.86
N GLU A 92 18.29 -14.88 38.49
CA GLU A 92 18.38 -14.72 39.92
C GLU A 92 17.40 -15.70 40.55
N SER A 93 17.94 -16.85 41.03
CA SER A 93 17.19 -17.71 41.91
C SER A 93 17.11 -16.99 43.27
N HIS A 94 15.99 -16.45 43.61
CA HIS A 94 15.69 -16.02 44.96
C HIS A 94 15.58 -17.25 45.85
N VAL A 95 16.69 -17.72 46.34
CA VAL A 95 16.77 -18.56 47.54
C VAL A 95 16.92 -17.57 48.72
N ALA A 96 15.89 -17.45 49.53
CA ALA A 96 15.94 -16.72 50.78
C ALA A 96 17.01 -17.40 51.69
N GLY A 97 18.08 -16.69 52.02
CA GLY A 97 19.13 -17.15 52.93
C GLY A 97 20.16 -16.05 53.15
N GLU A 98 20.17 -15.55 54.37
CA GLU A 98 21.12 -14.76 55.13
C GLU A 98 22.25 -14.00 54.38
N VAL A 99 22.19 -12.67 54.56
CA VAL A 99 23.26 -11.74 54.19
C VAL A 99 24.36 -11.80 55.27
N VAL A 100 25.55 -12.30 54.95
CA VAL A 100 26.75 -12.09 55.76
C VAL A 100 27.52 -10.89 55.16
N PRO A 101 27.76 -9.82 55.97
CA PRO A 101 28.50 -8.67 55.47
C PRO A 101 30.00 -8.98 55.44
N THR A 102 30.61 -9.03 54.26
CA THR A 102 32.07 -8.99 54.15
C THR A 102 32.54 -7.53 54.06
N GLN A 103 33.36 -7.11 55.03
CA GLN A 103 34.08 -5.84 55.04
C GLN A 103 35.06 -5.79 53.85
N SER A 104 34.89 -4.80 52.96
CA SER A 104 35.87 -4.49 51.94
C SER A 104 36.72 -3.29 52.35
N ALA A 105 38.00 -3.35 52.10
CA ALA A 105 38.97 -2.29 52.35
C ALA A 105 38.69 -1.07 51.42
N PRO A 106 39.04 0.14 51.87
CA PRO A 106 38.76 1.34 51.08
C PRO A 106 39.74 1.50 49.91
N GLY A 107 39.23 1.60 48.70
CA GLY A 107 40.03 2.08 47.58
C GLY A 107 40.01 1.34 46.24
N GLN A 108 38.96 0.63 45.88
CA GLN A 108 38.71 0.22 44.48
C GLN A 108 37.23 -0.14 44.24
N ASN A 109 36.40 0.85 43.98
CA ASN A 109 35.05 0.64 43.45
C ASN A 109 35.03 0.97 41.96
N THR A 110 35.50 0.02 41.16
CA THR A 110 34.98 -0.12 39.79
C THR A 110 33.82 -1.14 39.87
N PRO A 111 32.58 -0.80 39.52
CA PRO A 111 31.53 -1.82 39.42
C PRO A 111 32.00 -2.86 38.41
N GLY A 112 32.27 -4.06 38.88
CA GLY A 112 32.62 -5.19 38.02
C GLY A 112 31.44 -5.42 37.07
N LEU A 113 31.64 -5.14 35.80
CA LEU A 113 30.75 -5.58 34.73
C LEU A 113 30.62 -7.11 34.87
N ASP A 114 29.46 -7.57 35.34
CA ASP A 114 29.14 -9.00 35.36
C ASP A 114 29.16 -9.49 33.90
N ARG A 115 30.29 -10.11 33.55
CA ARG A 115 30.49 -10.74 32.25
C ARG A 115 29.69 -12.04 32.24
N GLY A 116 28.32 -11.94 32.10
CA GLY A 116 27.48 -13.10 31.92
C GLY A 116 28.04 -14.05 30.87
N LYS A 117 27.83 -15.35 31.02
CA LYS A 117 28.30 -16.36 30.07
C LYS A 117 27.80 -16.03 28.67
N MET A 118 28.72 -15.97 27.73
CA MET A 118 28.40 -15.79 26.30
C MET A 118 28.11 -17.18 25.71
N ARG A 119 26.90 -17.39 25.25
CA ARG A 119 26.54 -18.55 24.44
C ARG A 119 26.75 -18.21 22.98
N THR A 120 27.43 -19.07 22.27
CA THR A 120 27.60 -18.97 20.82
C THR A 120 26.60 -19.93 20.17
N ILE A 121 25.68 -19.39 19.36
CA ILE A 121 24.82 -20.17 18.48
C ILE A 121 25.43 -20.10 17.09
N VAL A 122 25.58 -21.25 16.46
CA VAL A 122 26.00 -21.36 15.06
C VAL A 122 24.81 -21.88 14.29
N GLU A 123 24.35 -21.10 13.33
CA GLU A 123 23.25 -21.47 12.44
C GLU A 123 23.78 -21.68 11.02
N ASN A 124 23.45 -22.84 10.45
CA ASN A 124 23.79 -23.14 9.05
C ASN A 124 22.59 -22.81 8.17
N THR A 125 22.83 -22.07 7.12
CA THR A 125 21.85 -21.65 6.13
C THR A 125 22.51 -21.64 4.76
N TYR A 126 21.83 -21.09 3.75
CA TYR A 126 22.37 -20.95 2.40
C TYR A 126 22.13 -19.53 1.88
N GLU A 127 23.06 -18.98 1.12
CA GLU A 127 22.72 -17.99 0.10
C GLU A 127 21.99 -18.77 -1.01
N VAL A 128 20.81 -18.32 -1.39
CA VAL A 128 19.97 -19.03 -2.37
C VAL A 128 19.72 -18.15 -3.60
N SER A 129 19.84 -18.75 -4.80
CA SER A 129 19.52 -18.04 -6.03
C SER A 129 18.93 -18.95 -7.10
N GLN A 130 18.07 -18.35 -7.94
CA GLN A 130 17.52 -18.94 -9.15
C GLN A 130 17.63 -17.96 -10.30
N SER A 131 18.02 -18.48 -11.46
CA SER A 131 18.13 -17.70 -12.69
C SER A 131 17.11 -18.14 -13.73
N PHE A 132 16.56 -17.18 -14.45
CA PHE A 132 15.55 -17.33 -15.50
C PHE A 132 16.01 -16.73 -16.80
N ILE A 133 15.38 -17.12 -17.90
CA ILE A 133 15.55 -16.56 -19.23
C ILE A 133 14.22 -15.93 -19.62
N LEU A 134 14.21 -14.62 -19.79
CA LEU A 134 13.09 -13.85 -20.33
C LEU A 134 13.39 -13.53 -21.82
N ASP A 135 12.34 -13.41 -22.62
CA ASP A 135 12.51 -12.99 -24.01
C ASP A 135 13.07 -11.56 -24.08
N GLU A 136 13.75 -11.24 -25.17
CA GLU A 136 14.47 -9.96 -25.31
C GLU A 136 13.52 -8.75 -25.25
N ASP A 137 12.34 -8.87 -25.84
CA ASP A 137 11.29 -7.85 -25.90
C ASP A 137 10.29 -7.92 -24.74
N GLU A 138 10.43 -8.91 -23.86
CA GLU A 138 9.54 -9.06 -22.71
C GLU A 138 9.74 -7.93 -21.69
N VAL A 139 8.64 -7.33 -21.26
CA VAL A 139 8.60 -6.28 -20.27
C VAL A 139 8.06 -6.82 -18.94
N ILE A 140 8.66 -6.42 -17.84
CA ILE A 140 8.24 -6.79 -16.50
C ILE A 140 8.07 -5.57 -15.60
N TYR A 141 7.10 -5.64 -14.69
CA TYR A 141 6.75 -4.60 -13.73
C TYR A 141 6.73 -5.18 -12.32
N GLY A 142 6.88 -4.35 -11.28
CA GLY A 142 6.78 -4.77 -9.89
C GLY A 142 8.02 -4.45 -9.07
N LEU A 143 8.50 -5.41 -8.26
CA LEU A 143 9.62 -5.30 -7.30
C LEU A 143 9.37 -4.28 -6.17
N GLY A 144 8.11 -3.90 -5.95
CA GLY A 144 7.71 -2.96 -4.92
C GLY A 144 7.84 -1.50 -5.33
N GLN A 145 8.02 -0.62 -4.34
CA GLN A 145 8.23 0.80 -4.52
C GLN A 145 9.72 1.11 -4.63
N GLN A 146 10.16 1.63 -5.78
CA GLN A 146 11.54 2.04 -6.02
C GLN A 146 11.58 3.48 -6.53
N GLN A 147 12.64 4.24 -6.19
CA GLN A 147 12.79 5.65 -6.61
C GLN A 147 13.58 5.80 -7.92
N THR A 148 13.58 4.77 -8.77
CA THR A 148 14.34 4.75 -10.03
C THR A 148 13.70 5.59 -11.14
N GLY A 149 12.40 5.86 -11.05
CA GLY A 149 11.63 6.51 -12.10
C GLY A 149 11.31 5.61 -13.29
N LYS A 150 11.61 4.32 -13.19
CA LYS A 150 11.36 3.35 -14.26
C LYS A 150 10.11 2.55 -14.00
N MET A 151 9.28 2.42 -15.03
CA MET A 151 8.13 1.50 -15.01
C MET A 151 8.58 0.08 -15.33
N ASN A 152 9.24 -0.12 -16.45
CA ASN A 152 9.81 -1.39 -16.86
C ASN A 152 11.06 -1.73 -16.05
N GLN A 153 11.08 -2.90 -15.41
CA GLN A 153 12.15 -3.36 -14.52
C GLN A 153 13.23 -4.21 -15.25
N ARG A 154 13.21 -4.26 -16.58
CA ARG A 154 14.26 -4.92 -17.36
C ARG A 154 15.57 -4.14 -17.30
N ASN A 155 16.67 -4.87 -17.39
CA ASN A 155 18.04 -4.30 -17.34
C ASN A 155 18.28 -3.49 -16.05
N GLN A 156 17.76 -3.98 -14.91
CA GLN A 156 17.95 -3.37 -13.60
C GLN A 156 18.69 -4.33 -12.68
N ARG A 157 19.49 -3.74 -11.79
CA ARG A 157 19.98 -4.42 -10.59
C ARG A 157 19.45 -3.67 -9.38
N LEU A 158 18.64 -4.34 -8.57
CA LEU A 158 17.98 -3.78 -7.40
C LEU A 158 18.29 -4.63 -6.17
N VAL A 159 18.65 -3.98 -5.08
CA VAL A 159 18.69 -4.62 -3.77
C VAL A 159 17.34 -4.42 -3.11
N LEU A 160 16.60 -5.50 -2.96
CA LEU A 160 15.29 -5.52 -2.34
C LEU A 160 15.48 -5.63 -0.81
N GLU A 161 15.54 -4.48 -0.19
CA GLU A 161 15.65 -4.28 1.26
C GLU A 161 14.63 -3.22 1.68
N GLN A 162 13.97 -3.42 2.83
CA GLN A 162 13.05 -2.40 3.34
C GLN A 162 13.85 -1.21 3.85
N ASN A 163 13.60 -0.04 3.28
CA ASN A 163 14.22 1.23 3.66
C ASN A 163 13.22 2.37 3.53
N ASN A 164 13.48 3.50 4.20
CA ASN A 164 12.73 4.72 3.94
C ASN A 164 12.76 5.06 2.43
N MET A 165 11.62 5.38 1.84
CA MET A 165 11.36 5.60 0.41
C MET A 165 11.39 4.34 -0.49
N GLN A 166 11.77 3.18 0.03
CA GLN A 166 11.83 1.93 -0.72
C GLN A 166 11.01 0.84 -0.02
N ILE A 167 10.17 0.15 -0.76
CA ILE A 167 9.42 -1.01 -0.27
C ILE A 167 9.81 -2.20 -1.13
N ALA A 168 10.44 -3.18 -0.50
CA ALA A 168 10.94 -4.36 -1.16
C ALA A 168 9.86 -5.45 -1.24
N VAL A 169 9.46 -5.80 -2.46
CA VAL A 169 8.55 -6.91 -2.73
C VAL A 169 9.16 -7.77 -3.84
N PRO A 170 9.62 -8.99 -3.55
CA PRO A 170 10.28 -9.85 -4.54
C PRO A 170 9.26 -10.53 -5.47
N TYR A 171 8.53 -9.72 -6.23
CA TYR A 171 7.51 -10.10 -7.19
C TYR A 171 7.60 -9.25 -8.44
N PHE A 172 7.50 -9.88 -9.60
CA PHE A 172 7.24 -9.17 -10.85
C PHE A 172 6.08 -9.80 -11.64
N ALA A 173 5.41 -8.96 -12.44
CA ALA A 173 4.43 -9.38 -13.43
C ALA A 173 4.96 -9.09 -14.83
N SER A 174 4.76 -10.04 -15.75
CA SER A 174 5.14 -9.93 -17.17
C SER A 174 3.96 -9.52 -18.03
N VAL A 175 4.23 -8.75 -19.10
CA VAL A 175 3.25 -8.44 -20.14
C VAL A 175 2.68 -9.68 -20.84
N LYS A 176 3.33 -10.85 -20.71
CA LYS A 176 2.81 -12.16 -21.14
C LYS A 176 1.67 -12.70 -20.28
N GLY A 177 1.23 -11.95 -19.24
CA GLY A 177 0.11 -12.31 -18.38
C GLY A 177 0.46 -13.33 -17.29
N TYR A 178 1.72 -13.41 -16.88
CA TYR A 178 2.13 -14.18 -15.73
C TYR A 178 2.83 -13.31 -14.68
N GLY A 179 2.88 -13.80 -13.44
CA GLY A 179 3.66 -13.22 -12.35
C GLY A 179 4.57 -14.26 -11.70
N LEU A 180 5.67 -13.80 -11.15
CA LEU A 180 6.59 -14.62 -10.36
C LEU A 180 6.81 -13.99 -8.98
N TYR A 181 6.43 -14.72 -7.94
CA TYR A 181 6.69 -14.36 -6.56
C TYR A 181 7.81 -15.24 -5.99
N TRP A 182 8.91 -14.62 -5.60
CA TRP A 182 10.06 -15.23 -4.92
C TRP A 182 9.82 -15.22 -3.41
N ASP A 183 9.53 -16.37 -2.81
CA ASP A 183 9.11 -16.49 -1.41
C ASP A 183 10.32 -16.61 -0.47
N ASN A 184 11.04 -15.51 -0.35
CA ASN A 184 12.16 -15.35 0.58
C ASN A 184 12.11 -13.97 1.24
N TYR A 185 12.40 -13.91 2.54
CA TYR A 185 12.18 -12.70 3.37
C TYR A 185 13.48 -12.04 3.82
N SER A 186 14.63 -12.55 3.39
CA SER A 186 15.94 -11.91 3.59
C SER A 186 16.16 -10.82 2.52
N ILE A 187 17.24 -10.05 2.66
CA ILE A 187 17.66 -9.13 1.59
C ILE A 187 17.86 -9.94 0.32
N THR A 188 17.25 -9.49 -0.75
CA THR A 188 17.25 -10.16 -2.05
C THR A 188 17.77 -9.22 -3.12
N THR A 189 18.75 -9.63 -3.89
CA THR A 189 19.17 -8.94 -5.10
C THR A 189 18.37 -9.48 -6.29
N PHE A 190 17.64 -8.60 -6.95
CA PHE A 190 17.12 -8.81 -8.29
C PHE A 190 18.16 -8.28 -9.28
N ASP A 191 18.53 -9.10 -10.27
CA ASP A 191 19.51 -8.74 -11.28
C ASP A 191 19.03 -9.21 -12.67
N ASP A 192 18.72 -8.28 -13.56
CA ASP A 192 18.31 -8.57 -14.94
C ASP A 192 19.37 -8.01 -15.89
N THR A 193 20.00 -8.91 -16.62
CA THR A 193 21.07 -8.64 -17.57
C THR A 193 20.85 -9.42 -18.86
N PRO A 194 21.57 -9.14 -19.94
CA PRO A 194 21.54 -9.98 -21.16
C PRO A 194 21.91 -11.46 -20.90
N MET A 195 22.53 -11.76 -19.75
CA MET A 195 22.90 -13.13 -19.37
C MET A 195 21.78 -13.90 -18.66
N GLY A 196 20.68 -13.22 -18.34
CA GLY A 196 19.49 -13.74 -17.66
C GLY A 196 19.04 -12.90 -16.49
N THR A 197 17.88 -13.24 -15.99
CA THR A 197 17.21 -12.60 -14.85
C THR A 197 17.36 -13.49 -13.62
N SER A 198 17.71 -12.94 -12.46
CA SER A 198 17.88 -13.74 -11.25
C SER A 198 17.36 -13.06 -9.98
N PHE A 199 16.89 -13.88 -9.04
CA PHE A 199 16.76 -13.53 -7.63
C PHE A 199 17.86 -14.23 -6.84
N ARG A 200 18.53 -13.48 -5.98
CA ARG A 200 19.54 -13.99 -5.07
C ARG A 200 19.31 -13.42 -3.67
N SER A 201 18.97 -14.28 -2.74
CA SER A 201 18.71 -13.93 -1.34
C SER A 201 19.88 -14.29 -0.44
N GLU A 202 20.24 -13.38 0.48
CA GLU A 202 21.38 -13.53 1.38
C GLU A 202 21.23 -14.71 2.38
N ALA A 203 20.00 -15.18 2.60
CA ALA A 203 19.72 -16.28 3.50
C ALA A 203 18.44 -17.03 3.14
N GLY A 204 18.47 -18.36 3.24
CA GLY A 204 17.32 -19.21 3.02
C GLY A 204 17.66 -20.69 3.21
N GLU A 205 16.66 -21.50 3.53
CA GLU A 205 16.81 -22.96 3.66
C GLU A 205 16.47 -23.70 2.36
N ALA A 206 15.74 -23.00 1.48
CA ALA A 206 15.26 -23.50 0.20
C ALA A 206 15.09 -22.35 -0.78
N ILE A 207 15.02 -22.68 -2.05
CA ILE A 207 14.46 -21.84 -3.12
C ILE A 207 12.98 -22.14 -3.17
N ASP A 208 12.17 -21.10 -3.06
CA ASP A 208 10.72 -21.17 -3.13
C ASP A 208 10.20 -20.05 -4.03
N TYR A 209 9.45 -20.38 -5.09
CA TYR A 209 8.76 -19.37 -5.86
C TYR A 209 7.40 -19.86 -6.37
N TYR A 210 6.51 -18.89 -6.61
CA TYR A 210 5.17 -19.11 -7.13
C TYR A 210 5.09 -18.52 -8.53
N PHE A 211 4.74 -19.33 -9.50
CA PHE A 211 4.38 -18.91 -10.85
C PHE A 211 2.85 -18.75 -10.91
N LEU A 212 2.38 -17.57 -11.30
CA LEU A 212 0.98 -17.19 -11.35
C LEU A 212 0.62 -16.86 -12.80
N TYR A 213 -0.33 -17.58 -13.39
CA TYR A 213 -0.75 -17.33 -14.76
C TYR A 213 -2.19 -16.83 -14.81
N GLY A 214 -2.39 -15.54 -15.08
CA GLY A 214 -3.69 -14.89 -15.22
C GLY A 214 -4.10 -14.65 -16.67
N GLY A 215 -3.15 -14.73 -17.61
CA GLY A 215 -3.36 -14.41 -19.03
C GLY A 215 -3.38 -12.90 -19.34
N ASN A 216 -3.53 -12.04 -18.32
CA ASN A 216 -3.42 -10.60 -18.41
C ASN A 216 -3.01 -10.00 -17.05
N GLY A 217 -2.70 -8.69 -17.03
CA GLY A 217 -2.17 -8.03 -15.83
C GLY A 217 -3.16 -8.00 -14.65
N ASP A 218 -4.43 -7.66 -14.89
CA ASP A 218 -5.45 -7.59 -13.81
C ASP A 218 -5.69 -8.97 -13.19
N ALA A 219 -5.85 -10.00 -14.01
CA ALA A 219 -6.06 -11.37 -13.53
C ALA A 219 -4.83 -11.90 -12.78
N THR A 220 -3.62 -11.53 -13.21
CA THR A 220 -2.37 -11.92 -12.53
C THR A 220 -2.27 -11.27 -11.15
N VAL A 221 -2.63 -9.99 -11.01
CA VAL A 221 -2.71 -9.31 -9.70
C VAL A 221 -3.80 -9.91 -8.82
N ALA A 222 -4.96 -10.27 -9.39
CA ALA A 222 -6.03 -10.94 -8.66
C ALA A 222 -5.59 -12.31 -8.12
N LEU A 223 -4.84 -13.10 -8.90
CA LEU A 223 -4.23 -14.36 -8.45
C LEU A 223 -3.21 -14.14 -7.32
N LEU A 224 -2.39 -13.10 -7.41
CA LEU A 224 -1.45 -12.74 -6.34
C LEU A 224 -2.19 -12.43 -5.03
N ARG A 225 -3.34 -11.74 -5.10
CA ARG A 225 -4.18 -11.49 -3.92
C ARG A 225 -4.89 -12.72 -3.41
N GLN A 226 -5.30 -13.65 -4.28
CA GLN A 226 -5.80 -14.95 -3.83
C GLN A 226 -4.69 -15.72 -3.08
N LEU A 227 -3.47 -15.70 -3.59
CA LEU A 227 -2.32 -16.35 -2.95
C LEU A 227 -2.00 -15.73 -1.59
N SER A 228 -1.98 -14.39 -1.50
CA SER A 228 -1.48 -13.64 -0.34
C SER A 228 -2.58 -13.03 0.55
N GLY A 229 -3.85 -13.22 0.21
CA GLY A 229 -5.03 -12.71 0.91
C GLY A 229 -5.62 -11.46 0.28
N GLN A 230 -6.95 -11.41 0.20
CA GLN A 230 -7.70 -10.28 -0.34
C GLN A 230 -7.64 -9.05 0.57
N ALA A 231 -7.71 -7.86 -0.03
CA ALA A 231 -7.86 -6.63 0.72
C ALA A 231 -9.30 -6.50 1.25
N PRO A 232 -9.51 -6.17 2.54
CA PRO A 232 -10.83 -5.88 3.07
C PRO A 232 -11.38 -4.57 2.50
N MET A 233 -12.70 -4.38 2.64
CA MET A 233 -13.33 -3.12 2.29
C MET A 233 -12.86 -2.01 3.24
N VAL A 234 -12.36 -0.90 2.69
CA VAL A 234 -11.94 0.25 3.49
C VAL A 234 -13.14 1.07 3.95
N PRO A 235 -13.06 1.83 5.05
CA PRO A 235 -14.09 2.79 5.41
C PRO A 235 -14.24 3.89 4.34
N LEU A 236 -15.46 4.32 4.05
CA LEU A 236 -15.72 5.36 3.02
C LEU A 236 -14.92 6.65 3.26
N TRP A 237 -14.80 7.09 4.52
CA TRP A 237 -14.08 8.31 4.90
C TRP A 237 -12.57 8.27 4.60
N THR A 238 -11.97 7.10 4.38
CA THR A 238 -10.55 7.00 3.97
C THR A 238 -10.32 7.48 2.54
N LEU A 239 -11.35 7.49 1.71
CA LEU A 239 -11.30 7.92 0.32
C LEU A 239 -11.50 9.44 0.16
N GLY A 240 -11.86 10.18 1.23
CA GLY A 240 -11.90 11.63 1.26
C GLY A 240 -10.52 12.28 1.38
N PHE A 241 -10.48 13.55 1.76
CA PHE A 241 -9.25 14.32 1.94
C PHE A 241 -8.74 14.25 3.38
N TRP A 242 -7.41 14.10 3.53
CA TRP A 242 -6.70 14.02 4.80
C TRP A 242 -5.69 15.14 4.93
N GLN A 243 -5.76 15.88 6.03
CA GLN A 243 -4.81 16.92 6.36
C GLN A 243 -3.79 16.42 7.39
N CYS A 244 -2.52 16.62 7.09
CA CYS A 244 -1.40 16.34 7.96
C CYS A 244 -0.30 17.38 7.78
N LYS A 245 0.58 17.48 8.73
CA LYS A 245 1.93 18.08 8.64
C LYS A 245 2.82 17.50 9.72
N GLU A 246 4.12 17.59 9.58
CA GLU A 246 5.07 17.40 10.67
C GLU A 246 5.29 18.75 11.37
N ARG A 247 4.75 18.98 12.54
CA ARG A 247 3.67 18.30 13.28
C ARG A 247 2.74 19.39 13.88
N TYR A 248 1.56 19.03 14.26
CA TYR A 248 0.74 19.88 15.14
C TYR A 248 1.34 19.82 16.55
N LYS A 249 1.53 21.02 17.17
CA LYS A 249 2.27 21.16 18.43
C LYS A 249 1.37 21.09 19.67
N SER A 250 0.06 21.15 19.47
CA SER A 250 -0.93 21.08 20.55
C SER A 250 -2.25 20.47 20.08
N GLN A 251 -3.02 19.97 21.02
CA GLN A 251 -4.38 19.52 20.78
C GLN A 251 -5.29 20.64 20.27
N ASP A 252 -5.06 21.88 20.72
CA ASP A 252 -5.84 23.04 20.28
C ASP A 252 -5.55 23.35 18.81
N GLU A 253 -4.28 23.31 18.36
CA GLU A 253 -3.92 23.46 16.94
C GLU A 253 -4.61 22.40 16.06
N VAL A 254 -4.68 21.14 16.51
CA VAL A 254 -5.39 20.07 15.78
C VAL A 254 -6.86 20.42 15.57
N VAL A 255 -7.52 20.91 16.64
CA VAL A 255 -8.94 21.31 16.58
C VAL A 255 -9.14 22.54 15.71
N GLU A 256 -8.30 23.57 15.86
CA GLU A 256 -8.35 24.82 15.07
C GLU A 256 -8.23 24.57 13.57
N VAL A 257 -7.35 23.66 13.17
CA VAL A 257 -7.21 23.28 11.74
C VAL A 257 -8.51 22.68 11.23
N ALA A 258 -9.11 21.74 11.95
CA ALA A 258 -10.38 21.13 11.57
C ALA A 258 -11.53 22.15 11.52
N GLU A 259 -11.61 23.05 12.50
CA GLU A 259 -12.59 24.14 12.52
C GLU A 259 -12.42 25.09 11.34
N LYS A 260 -11.16 25.40 10.97
CA LYS A 260 -10.86 26.26 9.82
C LYS A 260 -11.38 25.68 8.51
N TYR A 261 -11.16 24.37 8.27
CA TYR A 261 -11.72 23.70 7.09
C TYR A 261 -13.23 23.74 7.08
N ARG A 262 -13.91 23.46 8.22
CA ARG A 262 -15.36 23.53 8.35
C ARG A 262 -15.89 24.94 8.07
N LYS A 263 -15.24 25.97 8.63
CA LYS A 263 -15.59 27.38 8.41
C LYS A 263 -15.43 27.82 6.95
N LEU A 264 -14.43 27.31 6.27
CA LEU A 264 -14.21 27.57 4.85
C LEU A 264 -15.21 26.80 3.94
N GLY A 265 -15.91 25.80 4.46
CA GLY A 265 -16.75 24.91 3.68
C GLY A 265 -15.95 23.99 2.76
N VAL A 266 -14.67 23.78 3.05
CA VAL A 266 -13.79 22.86 2.31
C VAL A 266 -13.90 21.47 2.92
N PRO A 267 -14.19 20.43 2.13
CA PRO A 267 -14.34 19.08 2.65
C PRO A 267 -13.06 18.56 3.31
N LEU A 268 -13.24 17.84 4.43
CA LEU A 268 -12.17 17.19 5.18
C LEU A 268 -12.73 16.00 5.94
N ASP A 269 -12.21 14.79 5.71
CA ASP A 269 -12.60 13.59 6.48
C ASP A 269 -11.68 13.31 7.64
N GLY A 270 -10.39 13.59 7.52
CA GLY A 270 -9.44 13.22 8.55
C GLY A 270 -8.31 14.20 8.78
N ILE A 271 -7.83 14.20 10.02
CA ILE A 271 -6.62 14.89 10.44
C ILE A 271 -5.65 13.88 11.03
N ILE A 272 -4.37 14.05 10.76
CA ILE A 272 -3.33 13.12 11.22
C ILE A 272 -2.40 13.86 12.19
N GLN A 273 -2.27 13.33 13.40
CA GLN A 273 -1.27 13.77 14.37
C GLN A 273 0.01 12.97 14.16
N ASP A 274 1.09 13.66 13.90
CA ASP A 274 2.43 13.10 13.82
C ASP A 274 3.03 12.94 15.24
N TRP A 275 4.30 12.66 15.32
CA TRP A 275 5.08 12.32 16.51
C TRP A 275 5.06 13.41 17.62
N ARG A 276 5.71 13.12 18.78
CA ARG A 276 5.89 14.05 19.93
C ARG A 276 4.61 14.41 20.72
N TYR A 277 3.47 13.81 20.46
CA TYR A 277 2.32 13.88 21.36
C TYR A 277 2.62 13.18 22.71
N TRP A 278 3.65 12.33 22.73
CA TRP A 278 4.19 11.65 23.92
C TRP A 278 5.26 12.46 24.69
N GLY A 279 5.64 13.66 24.24
CA GLY A 279 6.66 14.52 24.85
C GLY A 279 7.91 14.69 23.97
N GLU A 280 8.77 15.60 24.36
CA GLU A 280 9.98 15.95 23.61
C GLU A 280 11.19 15.08 23.98
N ASP A 281 11.19 14.43 25.15
CA ASP A 281 12.26 13.55 25.59
C ASP A 281 12.26 12.23 24.81
N ASN A 282 13.43 11.85 24.29
CA ASN A 282 13.60 10.61 23.56
C ASN A 282 13.39 9.35 24.43
N SER A 283 13.59 9.43 25.75
CA SER A 283 13.27 8.32 26.64
C SER A 283 11.77 8.01 26.68
N SER A 284 10.91 8.98 26.35
CA SER A 284 9.47 8.84 26.21
C SER A 284 9.01 8.45 24.79
N TRP A 285 9.96 8.17 23.89
CA TRP A 285 9.66 7.88 22.47
C TRP A 285 8.56 6.84 22.32
N ASN A 286 7.53 7.22 21.54
CA ASN A 286 6.40 6.34 21.20
C ASN A 286 5.75 5.67 22.43
N ALA A 287 5.56 6.42 23.51
CA ALA A 287 4.91 5.88 24.72
C ALA A 287 3.47 5.38 24.50
N ILE A 288 2.89 5.64 23.33
CA ILE A 288 1.48 5.36 22.99
C ILE A 288 0.52 6.02 23.99
N GLN A 289 0.91 7.18 24.50
CA GLN A 289 0.15 8.00 25.47
C GLN A 289 0.34 9.47 25.16
N PHE A 290 -0.68 10.28 25.46
CA PHE A 290 -0.62 11.74 25.37
C PHE A 290 0.07 12.30 26.61
N LEU A 291 1.41 12.19 26.68
CA LEU A 291 2.22 12.66 27.81
C LEU A 291 2.74 14.09 27.62
N ASN A 292 2.68 14.64 26.40
CA ASN A 292 3.05 16.03 26.13
C ASN A 292 2.02 16.96 26.81
N PRO A 293 2.44 17.94 27.64
CA PRO A 293 1.52 18.87 28.32
C PRO A 293 0.57 19.61 27.36
N ASN A 294 0.98 19.84 26.11
CA ASN A 294 0.16 20.47 25.10
C ASN A 294 -0.98 19.57 24.58
N PHE A 295 -1.01 18.31 24.97
CA PHE A 295 -2.05 17.33 24.66
C PHE A 295 -2.70 16.76 25.94
N SER A 296 -2.77 17.56 27.01
CA SER A 296 -3.22 17.13 28.35
C SER A 296 -4.71 16.85 28.44
N ARG A 297 -5.51 17.24 27.43
CA ARG A 297 -6.98 17.06 27.41
C ARG A 297 -7.43 16.30 26.14
N PRO A 298 -6.90 15.08 25.88
CA PRO A 298 -7.19 14.37 24.64
C PRO A 298 -8.68 14.05 24.46
N GLN A 299 -9.42 13.80 25.56
CA GLN A 299 -10.87 13.55 25.52
C GLN A 299 -11.64 14.74 24.90
N GLU A 300 -11.25 15.98 25.21
CA GLU A 300 -11.86 17.19 24.66
C GLU A 300 -11.55 17.32 23.19
N MET A 301 -10.29 17.08 22.79
CA MET A 301 -9.86 17.06 21.38
C MET A 301 -10.69 16.06 20.56
N PHE A 302 -10.76 14.80 21.01
CA PHE A 302 -11.57 13.79 20.32
C PHE A 302 -13.06 14.12 20.29
N SER A 303 -13.61 14.74 21.36
CA SER A 303 -14.99 15.19 21.39
C SER A 303 -15.26 16.28 20.36
N SER A 304 -14.35 17.26 20.23
CA SER A 304 -14.45 18.36 19.25
C SER A 304 -14.35 17.83 17.81
N LEU A 305 -13.39 16.97 17.50
CA LEU A 305 -13.25 16.34 16.20
C LEU A 305 -14.49 15.51 15.83
N ARG A 306 -15.04 14.76 16.80
CA ARG A 306 -16.26 13.96 16.59
C ARG A 306 -17.48 14.82 16.27
N LYS A 307 -17.65 15.96 16.94
CA LYS A 307 -18.73 16.92 16.65
C LYS A 307 -18.65 17.47 15.24
N MET A 308 -17.42 17.60 14.71
CA MET A 308 -17.18 18.03 13.34
C MET A 308 -17.16 16.88 12.33
N ASN A 309 -17.35 15.62 12.75
CA ASN A 309 -17.17 14.42 11.93
C ASN A 309 -15.80 14.35 11.25
N VAL A 310 -14.75 14.76 11.94
CA VAL A 310 -13.35 14.61 11.50
C VAL A 310 -12.76 13.38 12.20
N LYS A 311 -12.24 12.46 11.41
CA LYS A 311 -11.55 11.25 11.86
C LYS A 311 -10.13 11.58 12.25
N MET A 312 -9.56 10.88 13.22
CA MET A 312 -8.18 11.06 13.62
C MET A 312 -7.36 9.81 13.34
N MET A 313 -6.20 10.00 12.72
CA MET A 313 -5.12 9.04 12.60
C MET A 313 -3.92 9.55 13.40
N ILE A 314 -3.12 8.65 13.95
CA ILE A 314 -1.96 9.03 14.76
C ILE A 314 -0.73 8.22 14.40
N SER A 315 0.43 8.87 14.43
CA SER A 315 1.73 8.23 14.22
C SER A 315 2.06 7.28 15.36
N VAL A 316 2.38 6.04 15.03
CA VAL A 316 2.91 5.01 15.94
C VAL A 316 4.13 4.35 15.30
N TRP A 317 5.08 3.95 16.14
CA TRP A 317 6.37 3.40 15.71
C TRP A 317 6.55 1.97 16.22
N PRO A 318 7.37 1.12 15.59
CA PRO A 318 7.69 -0.19 16.12
C PRO A 318 8.75 -0.14 17.24
N SER A 319 9.31 1.03 17.53
CA SER A 319 10.34 1.24 18.54
C SER A 319 9.82 2.05 19.72
N PHE A 320 10.29 1.72 20.92
CA PHE A 320 9.87 2.34 22.17
C PHE A 320 11.08 2.86 22.96
N GLY A 321 10.95 4.06 23.53
CA GLY A 321 11.95 4.69 24.38
C GLY A 321 12.06 3.98 25.75
N ASN A 322 13.26 3.92 26.28
CA ASN A 322 13.58 3.15 27.49
C ASN A 322 12.93 3.68 28.80
N GLY A 323 12.39 4.90 28.76
CA GLY A 323 11.62 5.47 29.89
C GLY A 323 10.16 5.06 29.91
N THR A 324 9.64 4.47 28.82
CA THR A 324 8.21 4.15 28.67
C THR A 324 7.81 2.88 29.42
N GLU A 325 6.55 2.81 29.87
CA GLU A 325 6.02 1.61 30.52
C GLU A 325 5.94 0.43 29.56
N ILE A 326 5.57 0.68 28.29
CA ILE A 326 5.52 -0.36 27.25
C ILE A 326 6.90 -0.97 26.98
N PHE A 327 7.97 -0.15 26.98
CA PHE A 327 9.33 -0.66 26.87
C PHE A 327 9.68 -1.63 28.01
N LYS A 328 9.39 -1.21 29.25
CA LYS A 328 9.69 -2.02 30.45
C LYS A 328 8.96 -3.36 30.43
N GLU A 329 7.70 -3.36 29.96
CA GLU A 329 6.91 -4.58 29.85
C GLU A 329 7.45 -5.51 28.75
N LEU A 330 7.76 -4.98 27.58
CA LEU A 330 8.35 -5.75 26.46
C LEU A 330 9.75 -6.27 26.80
N ASP A 331 10.61 -5.47 27.47
CA ASP A 331 11.95 -5.90 27.90
C ASP A 331 11.88 -7.03 28.93
N LYS A 332 10.94 -6.94 29.89
CA LYS A 332 10.69 -8.02 30.87
C LYS A 332 10.32 -9.34 30.20
N LYS A 333 9.65 -9.29 29.04
CA LYS A 333 9.27 -10.45 28.22
C LYS A 333 10.36 -10.91 27.26
N GLY A 334 11.49 -10.18 27.19
CA GLY A 334 12.53 -10.43 26.21
C GLY A 334 12.09 -10.22 24.77
N ALA A 335 11.13 -9.32 24.55
CA ALA A 335 10.45 -9.08 23.30
C ALA A 335 10.95 -7.80 22.56
N LEU A 336 12.12 -7.29 22.93
CA LEU A 336 12.79 -6.18 22.27
C LEU A 336 14.08 -6.68 21.59
N TYR A 337 14.33 -6.16 20.38
CA TYR A 337 15.61 -6.41 19.72
C TYR A 337 16.76 -5.73 20.48
N PRO A 338 17.97 -6.32 20.49
CA PRO A 338 19.10 -5.76 21.22
C PRO A 338 19.69 -4.51 20.55
N MET A 339 19.41 -4.30 19.25
CA MET A 339 19.88 -3.15 18.49
C MET A 339 19.09 -1.90 18.84
N VAL A 340 19.77 -0.76 18.84
CA VAL A 340 19.13 0.54 19.03
C VAL A 340 18.50 1.03 17.72
N SER A 341 17.38 1.71 17.84
CA SER A 341 16.64 2.29 16.74
C SER A 341 16.72 3.83 16.78
N SER A 342 15.95 4.50 15.96
CA SER A 342 15.73 5.93 16.03
C SER A 342 14.61 6.23 17.05
N PRO A 343 14.83 7.10 18.03
CA PRO A 343 16.12 7.64 18.49
C PRO A 343 16.95 6.59 19.24
N ARG A 344 18.20 6.92 19.59
CA ARG A 344 19.16 5.97 20.20
C ARG A 344 18.70 5.32 21.50
N GLU A 345 17.77 5.91 22.24
CA GLU A 345 17.17 5.38 23.45
C GLU A 345 16.07 4.33 23.19
N ALA A 346 15.65 4.20 21.94
CA ALA A 346 14.56 3.32 21.56
C ALA A 346 15.05 1.94 21.07
N ARG A 347 14.21 0.92 21.30
CA ARG A 347 14.38 -0.42 20.75
C ARG A 347 13.13 -0.91 20.07
N VAL A 348 13.30 -1.64 18.99
CA VAL A 348 12.25 -2.25 18.20
C VAL A 348 11.72 -3.51 18.90
N TYR A 349 10.39 -3.68 18.91
CA TYR A 349 9.79 -4.90 19.44
C TYR A 349 9.81 -6.05 18.43
N ASP A 350 9.83 -7.28 18.91
CA ASP A 350 9.70 -8.47 18.06
C ASP A 350 8.25 -8.65 17.61
N ALA A 351 7.89 -8.10 16.45
CA ALA A 351 6.55 -8.23 15.88
C ALA A 351 6.19 -9.67 15.49
N PHE A 352 7.18 -10.57 15.36
CA PHE A 352 6.93 -12.00 15.14
C PHE A 352 6.40 -12.68 16.41
N ASN A 353 6.63 -12.10 17.59
CA ASN A 353 6.14 -12.61 18.86
C ASN A 353 4.66 -12.21 19.10
N PRO A 354 3.71 -13.16 19.14
CA PRO A 354 2.29 -12.86 19.35
C PRO A 354 2.00 -12.19 20.70
N GLU A 355 2.76 -12.51 21.76
CA GLU A 355 2.61 -11.85 23.06
C GLU A 355 3.01 -10.36 22.97
N ALA A 356 4.10 -10.05 22.26
CA ALA A 356 4.53 -8.67 22.04
C ALA A 356 3.48 -7.87 21.23
N ARG A 357 2.90 -8.49 20.20
CA ARG A 357 1.80 -7.86 19.44
C ARG A 357 0.59 -7.55 20.33
N GLY A 358 0.25 -8.46 21.24
CA GLY A 358 -0.82 -8.25 22.22
C GLY A 358 -0.54 -7.07 23.14
N ILE A 359 0.68 -6.98 23.70
CA ILE A 359 1.10 -5.87 24.57
C ILE A 359 0.99 -4.53 23.82
N VAL A 360 1.53 -4.44 22.61
CA VAL A 360 1.47 -3.20 21.81
C VAL A 360 0.02 -2.79 21.57
N TRP A 361 -0.86 -3.72 21.21
CA TRP A 361 -2.28 -3.42 21.03
C TRP A 361 -2.96 -3.00 22.32
N ASP A 362 -2.65 -3.60 23.46
CA ASP A 362 -3.26 -3.24 24.75
C ASP A 362 -3.01 -1.76 25.11
N TYR A 363 -1.80 -1.26 24.84
CA TYR A 363 -1.49 0.16 24.99
C TYR A 363 -2.24 1.01 23.97
N MET A 364 -2.24 0.63 22.69
CA MET A 364 -2.97 1.34 21.63
C MET A 364 -4.48 1.39 21.93
N ASN A 365 -5.05 0.27 22.35
CA ASN A 365 -6.46 0.18 22.69
C ASN A 365 -6.80 1.09 23.88
N ARG A 366 -6.08 0.92 24.98
CA ARG A 366 -6.35 1.63 26.25
C ARG A 366 -6.24 3.14 26.12
N TYR A 367 -5.18 3.62 25.48
CA TYR A 367 -4.84 5.04 25.53
C TYR A 367 -5.25 5.83 24.27
N MET A 368 -5.67 5.15 23.18
CA MET A 368 -6.01 5.79 21.91
C MET A 368 -7.33 5.30 21.33
N PHE A 369 -7.49 4.00 21.10
CA PHE A 369 -8.68 3.47 20.43
C PHE A 369 -9.97 3.75 21.23
N GLN A 370 -9.92 3.58 22.56
CA GLN A 370 -11.04 3.89 23.45
C GLN A 370 -11.38 5.38 23.54
N LEU A 371 -10.44 6.28 23.21
CA LEU A 371 -10.72 7.71 23.06
C LEU A 371 -11.44 8.06 21.75
N GLY A 372 -11.37 7.17 20.75
CA GLY A 372 -12.02 7.36 19.45
C GLY A 372 -11.07 7.44 18.27
N MET A 373 -9.80 7.01 18.43
CA MET A 373 -8.86 6.88 17.30
C MET A 373 -9.48 6.06 16.17
N SER A 374 -9.34 6.53 14.92
CA SER A 374 -10.01 5.94 13.77
C SER A 374 -9.10 5.13 12.88
N ALA A 375 -7.81 5.47 12.84
CA ALA A 375 -6.82 4.84 11.96
C ALA A 375 -5.41 4.96 12.53
N TRP A 376 -4.46 4.23 11.96
CA TRP A 376 -3.10 4.09 12.45
C TRP A 376 -2.09 4.45 11.36
N TRP A 377 -1.20 5.39 11.64
CA TRP A 377 -0.06 5.71 10.80
C TRP A 377 1.18 5.05 11.40
N MET A 378 1.60 3.96 10.79
CA MET A 378 2.71 3.14 11.28
C MET A 378 4.00 3.55 10.56
N ASP A 379 4.75 4.41 11.22
CA ASP A 379 6.01 4.92 10.71
C ASP A 379 7.19 4.00 11.06
N ALA A 380 8.27 4.08 10.28
CA ALA A 380 9.53 3.35 10.45
C ALA A 380 9.38 1.82 10.61
N THR A 381 8.45 1.23 9.88
CA THR A 381 8.15 -0.22 9.95
C THR A 381 9.10 -1.11 9.17
N GLU A 382 10.20 -0.61 8.66
CA GLU A 382 11.28 -1.36 7.95
C GLU A 382 11.94 -2.46 8.81
N PRO A 383 12.32 -2.30 10.10
CA PRO A 383 12.62 -1.13 10.92
C PRO A 383 14.06 -0.58 10.75
N GLU A 384 14.28 0.66 11.20
CA GLU A 384 15.60 1.29 11.17
C GLU A 384 16.46 0.89 12.38
N PHE A 385 17.75 0.59 12.15
CA PHE A 385 18.71 0.27 13.20
C PHE A 385 19.98 1.10 13.06
N TYR A 386 20.32 1.86 14.11
CA TYR A 386 21.52 2.69 14.13
C TYR A 386 22.77 1.89 14.48
N GLY A 387 23.78 1.97 13.60
CA GLY A 387 25.08 1.38 13.81
C GLY A 387 25.05 -0.15 13.95
N ALA A 388 23.97 -0.80 13.52
CA ALA A 388 23.87 -2.24 13.49
C ALA A 388 24.93 -2.85 12.56
N LYS A 389 25.61 -3.87 13.05
CA LYS A 389 26.56 -4.67 12.27
C LYS A 389 25.83 -5.83 11.61
N GLN A 390 26.38 -6.36 10.55
CA GLN A 390 25.80 -7.52 9.87
C GLN A 390 25.56 -8.72 10.80
N SER A 391 26.42 -8.92 11.81
CA SER A 391 26.25 -9.97 12.82
C SER A 391 25.03 -9.78 13.73
N ASP A 392 24.54 -8.55 13.90
CA ASP A 392 23.43 -8.26 14.80
C ASP A 392 22.10 -8.78 14.22
N PHE A 393 22.00 -8.88 12.88
CA PHE A 393 20.86 -9.48 12.21
C PHE A 393 20.75 -11.00 12.36
N ASN A 394 21.75 -11.65 12.98
CA ASN A 394 21.65 -13.07 13.34
C ASN A 394 20.85 -13.28 14.65
N PHE A 395 20.34 -12.21 15.26
CA PHE A 395 19.47 -12.28 16.44
C PHE A 395 18.24 -13.15 16.16
N GLN A 396 17.93 -14.06 17.12
CA GLN A 396 16.78 -14.97 16.99
C GLN A 396 15.48 -14.28 17.38
N THR A 397 14.57 -14.19 16.42
CA THR A 397 13.16 -13.81 16.59
C THR A 397 12.30 -15.05 16.81
N LYS A 398 10.99 -14.89 16.97
CA LYS A 398 10.06 -16.04 17.03
C LYS A 398 9.95 -16.82 15.70
N GLU A 399 10.29 -16.20 14.57
CA GLU A 399 10.25 -16.83 13.24
C GLU A 399 11.63 -17.22 12.69
N GLY A 400 12.68 -17.19 13.53
CA GLY A 400 14.06 -17.51 13.17
C GLY A 400 14.98 -16.30 13.21
N ALA A 401 16.20 -16.40 12.64
CA ALA A 401 17.13 -15.29 12.63
C ALA A 401 16.53 -14.07 11.91
N LEU A 402 16.70 -12.87 12.48
CA LEU A 402 16.16 -11.62 11.90
C LEU A 402 16.63 -11.44 10.46
N ARG A 403 17.85 -11.83 10.12
CA ARG A 403 18.39 -11.85 8.76
C ARG A 403 17.47 -12.57 7.77
N ASN A 404 16.91 -13.70 8.18
CA ASN A 404 16.06 -14.54 7.31
C ASN A 404 14.66 -13.97 7.11
N VAL A 405 14.21 -13.06 8.01
CA VAL A 405 12.80 -12.61 8.05
C VAL A 405 12.64 -11.08 8.05
N ARG A 406 13.73 -10.32 7.87
CA ARG A 406 13.70 -8.86 8.07
C ARG A 406 12.77 -8.13 7.11
N ASN A 407 12.69 -8.52 5.84
CA ASN A 407 11.86 -7.85 4.84
C ASN A 407 10.35 -8.06 5.05
N ILE A 408 9.94 -9.12 5.77
CA ILE A 408 8.52 -9.37 6.07
C ILE A 408 8.06 -8.74 7.39
N TYR A 409 8.93 -8.09 8.14
CA TYR A 409 8.61 -7.45 9.42
C TYR A 409 7.37 -6.52 9.33
N PRO A 410 7.21 -5.63 8.29
CA PRO A 410 6.05 -4.75 8.19
C PRO A 410 4.71 -5.49 8.03
N LEU A 411 4.70 -6.70 7.50
CA LEU A 411 3.50 -7.54 7.47
C LEU A 411 3.03 -7.90 8.89
N TYR A 412 3.97 -8.21 9.79
CA TYR A 412 3.65 -8.61 11.15
C TYR A 412 3.27 -7.42 12.05
N THR A 413 3.80 -6.23 11.79
CA THR A 413 3.32 -5.01 12.46
C THR A 413 1.88 -4.68 12.05
N SER A 414 1.54 -4.82 10.78
CA SER A 414 0.15 -4.66 10.29
C SER A 414 -0.78 -5.74 10.86
N LYS A 415 -0.30 -6.99 10.95
CA LYS A 415 -1.02 -8.10 11.58
C LYS A 415 -1.32 -7.82 13.05
N ALA A 416 -0.40 -7.18 13.77
CA ALA A 416 -0.58 -6.83 15.19
C ALA A 416 -1.83 -5.97 15.40
N ILE A 417 -2.04 -4.99 14.53
CA ILE A 417 -3.24 -4.12 14.60
C ILE A 417 -4.48 -4.88 14.16
N TRP A 418 -4.41 -5.52 13.00
CA TRP A 418 -5.56 -6.19 12.38
C TRP A 418 -6.18 -7.24 13.30
N ASP A 419 -5.40 -8.21 13.77
CA ASP A 419 -5.89 -9.32 14.57
C ASP A 419 -6.55 -8.81 15.86
N ASN A 420 -5.89 -7.88 16.53
CA ASN A 420 -6.30 -7.44 17.85
C ASN A 420 -7.46 -6.41 17.79
N GLN A 421 -7.47 -5.48 16.82
CA GLN A 421 -8.59 -4.56 16.64
C GLN A 421 -9.86 -5.32 16.23
N ARG A 422 -9.75 -6.27 15.31
CA ARG A 422 -10.87 -7.14 14.92
C ARG A 422 -11.40 -7.98 16.08
N ALA A 423 -10.52 -8.46 16.96
CA ALA A 423 -10.93 -9.16 18.17
C ALA A 423 -11.61 -8.22 19.21
N THR A 424 -11.28 -6.92 19.17
CA THR A 424 -11.86 -5.91 20.07
C THR A 424 -13.26 -5.50 19.60
N THR A 425 -13.45 -5.27 18.29
CA THR A 425 -14.75 -4.87 17.71
C THR A 425 -14.84 -5.16 16.21
N LEU A 426 -16.06 -5.42 15.74
CA LEU A 426 -16.41 -5.50 14.32
C LEU A 426 -17.14 -4.24 13.83
N ASP A 427 -17.35 -3.24 14.70
CA ASP A 427 -18.07 -2.01 14.33
C ASP A 427 -17.19 -0.97 13.67
N LYS A 428 -15.85 -1.18 13.66
CA LYS A 428 -14.90 -0.28 13.02
C LYS A 428 -13.90 -1.06 12.19
N ARG A 429 -13.84 -0.74 10.89
CA ARG A 429 -12.83 -1.29 9.98
C ARG A 429 -11.44 -0.81 10.36
N VAL A 430 -10.49 -1.72 10.28
CA VAL A 430 -9.06 -1.38 10.40
C VAL A 430 -8.63 -0.61 9.17
N TYR A 431 -7.93 0.50 9.38
CA TYR A 431 -7.22 1.22 8.32
C TYR A 431 -5.83 1.59 8.81
N ILE A 432 -4.83 1.16 8.07
CA ILE A 432 -3.41 1.33 8.38
C ILE A 432 -2.73 2.04 7.23
N LEU A 433 -1.97 3.09 7.53
CA LEU A 433 -0.98 3.68 6.63
C LEU A 433 0.39 3.33 7.18
N THR A 434 1.15 2.48 6.48
CA THR A 434 2.46 1.98 6.93
C THR A 434 3.58 2.40 6.01
N ARG A 435 4.76 2.84 6.54
CA ARG A 435 5.88 3.30 5.70
C ARG A 435 6.49 2.17 4.89
N SER A 436 6.46 0.97 5.40
CA SER A 436 6.94 -0.21 4.69
C SER A 436 5.88 -1.30 4.62
N ALA A 437 5.96 -2.17 3.63
CA ALA A 437 4.99 -3.24 3.38
C ALA A 437 5.67 -4.47 2.76
N TYR A 438 4.96 -5.58 2.79
CA TYR A 438 5.34 -6.81 2.10
C TYR A 438 4.10 -7.45 1.46
N ILE A 439 4.27 -8.41 0.55
CA ILE A 439 3.15 -9.20 0.00
C ILE A 439 2.26 -9.70 1.13
N GLY A 440 0.97 -9.45 1.04
CA GLY A 440 -0.01 -9.81 2.05
C GLY A 440 -0.39 -8.65 3.00
N SER A 441 0.31 -7.51 2.99
CA SER A 441 -0.06 -6.36 3.84
C SER A 441 -1.48 -5.86 3.56
N GLN A 442 -1.95 -5.99 2.32
CA GLN A 442 -3.32 -5.61 1.92
C GLN A 442 -4.40 -6.35 2.73
N ARG A 443 -4.18 -7.63 3.11
CA ARG A 443 -5.18 -8.41 3.86
C ARG A 443 -5.44 -7.88 5.27
N TYR A 444 -4.56 -7.02 5.76
CA TYR A 444 -4.66 -6.38 7.06
C TYR A 444 -5.16 -4.93 6.98
N GLY A 445 -5.77 -4.53 5.85
CA GLY A 445 -6.27 -3.17 5.67
C GLY A 445 -5.17 -2.12 5.60
N ALA A 446 -3.97 -2.51 5.17
CA ALA A 446 -2.81 -1.64 5.09
C ALA A 446 -2.61 -1.09 3.67
N GLY A 447 -2.33 0.21 3.62
CA GLY A 447 -1.77 0.94 2.49
C GLY A 447 -0.43 1.56 2.87
N SER A 448 0.28 2.12 1.89
CA SER A 448 1.61 2.70 2.09
C SER A 448 1.76 4.08 1.46
N TRP A 449 2.89 4.74 1.76
CA TRP A 449 3.26 5.98 1.10
C TRP A 449 4.75 5.96 0.69
N SER A 450 5.13 6.96 -0.09
CA SER A 450 6.45 7.02 -0.72
C SER A 450 7.62 7.36 0.22
N GLY A 451 7.40 7.54 1.52
CA GLY A 451 8.43 7.90 2.50
C GLY A 451 8.87 9.36 2.42
N ASP A 452 10.05 9.67 2.95
CA ASP A 452 10.56 11.04 3.18
C ASP A 452 11.23 11.64 1.95
N ILE A 453 10.50 11.70 0.84
CA ILE A 453 10.97 12.24 -0.44
C ILE A 453 11.21 13.75 -0.40
N ARG A 454 12.04 14.25 -1.33
CA ARG A 454 12.38 15.69 -1.47
C ARG A 454 11.61 16.33 -2.61
N ALA A 455 11.23 17.61 -2.41
CA ALA A 455 10.49 18.38 -3.40
C ALA A 455 11.34 18.63 -4.65
N SER A 456 10.86 18.18 -5.79
CA SER A 456 11.27 18.56 -7.15
C SER A 456 10.31 17.92 -8.15
N PHE A 457 10.23 18.50 -9.36
CA PHE A 457 9.47 17.87 -10.45
C PHE A 457 10.06 16.51 -10.87
N ASP A 458 11.40 16.34 -10.83
CA ASP A 458 12.05 15.05 -11.09
C ASP A 458 11.63 13.97 -10.07
N VAL A 459 11.58 14.29 -8.77
CA VAL A 459 11.10 13.38 -7.75
C VAL A 459 9.60 13.11 -7.90
N PHE A 460 8.81 14.13 -8.22
CA PHE A 460 7.38 13.98 -8.50
C PHE A 460 7.14 12.98 -9.64
N LYS A 461 7.84 13.15 -10.77
CA LYS A 461 7.76 12.24 -11.92
C LYS A 461 8.03 10.78 -11.53
N LYS A 462 9.00 10.54 -10.64
CA LYS A 462 9.37 9.21 -10.15
C LYS A 462 8.30 8.56 -9.28
N GLN A 463 7.39 9.36 -8.66
CA GLN A 463 6.34 8.79 -7.81
C GLN A 463 5.30 8.01 -8.61
N ILE A 464 5.06 8.36 -9.87
CA ILE A 464 4.08 7.68 -10.71
C ILE A 464 4.47 6.20 -10.91
N PRO A 465 5.63 5.88 -11.50
CA PRO A 465 6.03 4.47 -11.65
C PRO A 465 6.29 3.77 -10.30
N ALA A 466 6.67 4.50 -9.24
CA ALA A 466 6.82 3.91 -7.91
C ALA A 466 5.48 3.38 -7.37
N GLY A 467 4.41 4.19 -7.47
CA GLY A 467 3.06 3.78 -7.07
C GLY A 467 2.47 2.67 -7.96
N LEU A 468 2.73 2.71 -9.27
CA LEU A 468 2.26 1.70 -10.21
C LEU A 468 2.93 0.33 -9.95
N ASN A 469 4.25 0.29 -9.83
CA ASN A 469 4.99 -0.94 -9.51
C ASN A 469 4.60 -1.51 -8.15
N PHE A 470 4.33 -0.64 -7.16
CA PHE A 470 3.83 -1.06 -5.86
C PHE A 470 2.41 -1.68 -5.95
N SER A 471 1.51 -1.06 -6.72
CA SER A 471 0.14 -1.56 -6.93
C SER A 471 0.11 -2.94 -7.59
N ILE A 472 0.97 -3.15 -8.60
CA ILE A 472 1.15 -4.44 -9.29
C ILE A 472 1.59 -5.55 -8.33
N CYS A 473 2.30 -5.22 -7.25
CA CYS A 473 2.66 -6.17 -6.20
C CYS A 473 1.48 -6.59 -5.29
N GLY A 474 0.25 -6.30 -5.68
CA GLY A 474 -0.97 -6.76 -5.01
C GLY A 474 -1.45 -5.86 -3.86
N ILE A 475 -0.78 -4.76 -3.55
CA ILE A 475 -1.14 -3.84 -2.47
C ILE A 475 -1.86 -2.62 -3.07
N PRO A 476 -3.21 -2.50 -2.94
CA PRO A 476 -4.01 -1.58 -3.76
C PRO A 476 -4.05 -0.14 -3.24
N TYR A 477 -3.68 0.11 -1.97
CA TYR A 477 -3.79 1.41 -1.33
C TYR A 477 -2.41 2.04 -1.17
N TRP A 478 -2.20 3.14 -1.86
CA TRP A 478 -0.94 3.87 -1.89
C TRP A 478 -1.19 5.37 -2.01
N ASN A 479 -0.25 6.16 -1.51
CA ASN A 479 -0.22 7.59 -1.70
C ASN A 479 1.21 8.13 -1.67
N THR A 480 1.35 9.42 -1.85
CA THR A 480 2.59 10.17 -1.68
C THR A 480 2.31 11.42 -0.86
N ASP A 481 3.31 11.94 -0.19
CA ASP A 481 3.22 13.23 0.47
C ASP A 481 3.06 14.33 -0.58
N ILE A 482 1.93 15.03 -0.59
CA ILE A 482 1.68 16.10 -1.55
C ILE A 482 2.71 17.21 -1.36
N GLY A 483 3.47 17.52 -2.42
CA GLY A 483 4.55 18.49 -2.38
C GLY A 483 5.82 17.99 -1.72
N ALA A 484 5.94 16.66 -1.50
CA ALA A 484 7.02 15.94 -0.82
C ALA A 484 7.13 16.20 0.69
N TRP A 485 7.77 15.26 1.40
CA TRP A 485 8.08 15.44 2.83
C TRP A 485 8.98 16.64 3.08
N HIS A 486 10.12 16.73 2.37
CA HIS A 486 11.04 17.88 2.46
C HIS A 486 10.72 18.90 1.37
N PRO A 487 10.33 20.14 1.72
CA PRO A 487 10.19 21.22 0.74
C PRO A 487 11.55 21.68 0.20
N TYR A 488 11.58 22.68 -0.70
CA TYR A 488 12.83 23.27 -1.21
C TYR A 488 13.71 23.79 -0.08
N GLY A 489 15.00 23.43 -0.11
CA GLY A 489 15.94 23.75 0.97
C GLY A 489 16.13 25.25 1.23
N ASN A 490 16.10 26.07 0.18
CA ASN A 490 16.25 27.53 0.24
C ASN A 490 15.04 28.26 0.87
N VAL A 491 13.85 27.64 0.82
CA VAL A 491 12.59 28.19 1.36
C VAL A 491 11.91 27.24 2.34
N TYR A 492 12.69 26.42 3.02
CA TYR A 492 12.21 25.28 3.83
C TYR A 492 11.01 25.58 4.72
N ASN A 493 11.04 26.70 5.49
CA ASN A 493 9.95 27.07 6.40
C ASN A 493 8.87 27.96 5.75
N THR A 494 9.09 28.44 4.54
CA THR A 494 8.22 29.39 3.84
C THR A 494 7.82 28.93 2.45
N ALA A 495 8.04 27.66 2.13
CA ALA A 495 7.79 27.10 0.81
C ALA A 495 6.34 27.31 0.33
N HIS A 496 5.36 27.25 1.23
CA HIS A 496 3.95 27.55 0.92
C HIS A 496 3.73 28.97 0.34
N LYS A 497 4.70 29.89 0.46
CA LYS A 497 4.68 31.26 -0.10
C LYS A 497 5.54 31.40 -1.36
N ASP A 498 6.35 30.42 -1.68
CA ASP A 498 7.23 30.44 -2.85
C ASP A 498 6.44 30.00 -4.10
N PRO A 499 6.38 30.81 -5.17
CA PRO A 499 5.57 30.50 -6.36
C PRO A 499 5.99 29.20 -7.06
N ALA A 500 7.28 28.88 -7.13
CA ALA A 500 7.75 27.65 -7.76
C ALA A 500 7.32 26.41 -6.95
N TYR A 501 7.43 26.49 -5.62
CA TYR A 501 6.92 25.41 -4.76
C TYR A 501 5.39 25.32 -4.80
N GLN A 502 4.67 26.43 -4.85
CA GLN A 502 3.21 26.42 -5.00
C GLN A 502 2.79 25.71 -6.30
N GLN A 503 3.49 25.95 -7.41
CA GLN A 503 3.25 25.27 -8.66
C GLN A 503 3.46 23.76 -8.54
N LEU A 504 4.61 23.33 -8.01
CA LEU A 504 4.90 21.91 -7.76
C LEU A 504 3.82 21.28 -6.86
N TYR A 505 3.48 21.96 -5.76
CA TYR A 505 2.51 21.49 -4.79
C TYR A 505 1.13 21.29 -5.42
N VAL A 506 0.65 22.25 -6.20
CA VAL A 506 -0.65 22.18 -6.88
C VAL A 506 -0.67 21.07 -7.93
N ARG A 507 0.39 20.91 -8.74
CA ARG A 507 0.50 19.80 -9.70
C ARG A 507 0.49 18.46 -9.00
N TRP A 508 1.16 18.35 -7.87
CA TRP A 508 1.13 17.13 -7.03
C TRP A 508 -0.23 16.89 -6.40
N PHE A 509 -0.92 17.96 -6.00
CA PHE A 509 -2.27 17.89 -5.44
C PHE A 509 -3.29 17.36 -6.46
N GLN A 510 -3.17 17.81 -7.71
CA GLN A 510 -3.95 17.29 -8.85
C GLN A 510 -3.73 15.78 -9.04
N PHE A 511 -2.48 15.32 -9.05
CA PHE A 511 -2.14 13.89 -9.10
C PHE A 511 -2.75 13.11 -7.92
N ALA A 512 -2.61 13.63 -6.71
CA ALA A 512 -3.10 12.97 -5.50
C ALA A 512 -4.62 12.79 -5.47
N THR A 513 -5.37 13.62 -6.22
CA THR A 513 -6.82 13.46 -6.39
C THR A 513 -7.18 12.10 -7.03
N PHE A 514 -6.27 11.58 -7.86
CA PHE A 514 -6.40 10.28 -8.54
C PHE A 514 -5.48 9.21 -7.90
N ASN A 515 -5.25 9.31 -6.59
CA ASN A 515 -4.61 8.26 -5.80
C ASN A 515 -5.64 7.58 -4.88
N PRO A 516 -5.42 6.33 -4.45
CA PRO A 516 -6.32 5.64 -3.53
C PRO A 516 -6.56 6.43 -2.23
N MET A 517 -5.53 7.09 -1.69
CA MET A 517 -5.62 8.01 -0.55
C MET A 517 -5.12 9.40 -0.96
N MET A 518 -5.86 10.44 -0.61
CA MET A 518 -5.50 11.84 -0.85
C MET A 518 -5.07 12.50 0.46
N ARG A 519 -3.75 12.71 0.64
CA ARG A 519 -3.16 13.16 1.91
C ARG A 519 -2.16 14.29 1.71
N SER A 520 -2.43 15.43 2.33
CA SER A 520 -1.47 16.53 2.45
C SER A 520 -0.55 16.26 3.64
N HIS A 521 0.77 16.24 3.43
CA HIS A 521 1.76 16.00 4.49
C HIS A 521 3.14 16.54 4.11
N GLY A 522 3.97 16.83 5.11
CA GLY A 522 5.38 17.19 4.98
C GLY A 522 5.88 18.04 6.15
N THR A 523 7.20 18.18 6.22
CA THR A 523 7.89 18.96 7.26
C THR A 523 8.18 20.41 6.83
N GLY A 524 8.66 21.22 7.76
CA GLY A 524 9.10 22.59 7.56
C GLY A 524 7.95 23.56 7.34
N SER A 525 7.46 23.64 6.11
CA SER A 525 6.41 24.58 5.71
C SER A 525 5.00 24.06 6.00
N PRO A 526 4.02 24.93 6.33
CA PRO A 526 2.60 24.55 6.43
C PRO A 526 2.07 23.85 5.19
N ARG A 527 1.07 22.97 5.38
CA ARG A 527 0.45 22.14 4.33
C ARG A 527 -1.05 22.35 4.18
N GLU A 528 -1.67 23.14 5.05
CA GLU A 528 -3.11 23.46 4.98
C GLU A 528 -3.36 24.39 3.77
N ILE A 529 -4.43 24.13 2.99
CA ILE A 529 -4.68 24.86 1.73
C ILE A 529 -4.78 26.37 1.93
N TYR A 530 -5.31 26.82 3.07
CA TYR A 530 -5.45 28.25 3.38
C TYR A 530 -4.14 28.94 3.76
N GLN A 531 -3.04 28.20 3.85
CA GLN A 531 -1.68 28.76 3.99
C GLN A 531 -1.08 29.13 2.63
N PHE A 532 -1.62 28.55 1.54
CA PHE A 532 -1.20 28.85 0.17
C PHE A 532 -1.91 30.08 -0.44
N GLY A 533 -2.75 30.74 0.31
CA GLY A 533 -3.52 31.92 -0.08
C GLY A 533 -4.93 31.88 0.46
N GLU A 534 -5.72 32.89 0.11
CA GLU A 534 -7.15 32.95 0.39
C GLU A 534 -7.96 32.59 -0.86
N ARG A 535 -9.26 32.34 -0.71
CA ARG A 535 -10.16 32.10 -1.85
C ARG A 535 -10.13 33.30 -2.80
N GLY A 536 -9.93 33.05 -4.08
CA GLY A 536 -9.61 34.02 -5.12
C GLY A 536 -8.13 34.04 -5.51
N TYR A 537 -7.26 33.37 -4.76
CA TYR A 537 -5.87 33.15 -5.13
C TYR A 537 -5.70 31.76 -5.76
N TRP A 538 -5.07 31.68 -6.90
CA TRP A 538 -5.01 30.48 -7.74
C TRP A 538 -4.59 29.21 -7.00
N ALA A 539 -3.57 29.29 -6.13
CA ALA A 539 -3.07 28.11 -5.43
C ALA A 539 -4.06 27.55 -4.39
N PHE A 540 -4.89 28.41 -3.77
CA PHE A 540 -5.99 27.98 -2.92
C PHE A 540 -7.13 27.40 -3.77
N ASP A 541 -7.56 28.14 -4.80
CA ASP A 541 -8.74 27.79 -5.59
C ASP A 541 -8.61 26.46 -6.31
N VAL A 542 -7.42 26.18 -6.88
CA VAL A 542 -7.16 24.89 -7.52
C VAL A 542 -7.18 23.74 -6.52
N GLN A 543 -6.59 23.91 -5.32
CA GLN A 543 -6.65 22.87 -4.28
C GLN A 543 -8.11 22.61 -3.84
N GLU A 544 -8.91 23.66 -3.62
CA GLU A 544 -10.34 23.51 -3.28
C GLU A 544 -11.12 22.81 -4.39
N GLN A 545 -10.88 23.17 -5.67
CA GLN A 545 -11.49 22.52 -6.84
C GLN A 545 -11.23 21.00 -6.84
N TYR A 546 -10.00 20.57 -6.59
CA TYR A 546 -9.63 19.16 -6.63
C TYR A 546 -10.08 18.39 -5.40
N ILE A 547 -10.19 19.02 -4.23
CA ILE A 547 -10.87 18.41 -3.08
C ILE A 547 -12.36 18.19 -3.43
N LYS A 548 -13.05 19.18 -3.96
CA LYS A 548 -14.47 19.06 -4.36
C LYS A 548 -14.67 17.99 -5.43
N LEU A 549 -13.77 17.92 -6.43
CA LEU A 549 -13.78 16.85 -7.43
C LEU A 549 -13.63 15.47 -6.77
N ARG A 550 -12.70 15.31 -5.83
CA ARG A 550 -12.51 14.06 -5.08
C ARG A 550 -13.79 13.61 -4.38
N TYR A 551 -14.50 14.54 -3.72
CA TYR A 551 -15.75 14.23 -3.04
C TYR A 551 -16.89 13.93 -4.00
N SER A 552 -16.93 14.56 -5.16
CA SER A 552 -17.91 14.22 -6.19
C SER A 552 -17.74 12.81 -6.75
N LEU A 553 -16.50 12.28 -6.77
CA LEU A 553 -16.15 10.95 -7.23
C LEU A 553 -16.33 9.85 -6.18
N LEU A 554 -16.74 10.14 -4.94
CA LEU A 554 -16.83 9.13 -3.88
C LEU A 554 -17.66 7.88 -4.25
N PRO A 555 -18.79 7.96 -4.97
CA PRO A 555 -19.53 6.76 -5.39
C PRO A 555 -18.73 5.88 -6.35
N TYR A 556 -17.96 6.47 -7.26
CA TYR A 556 -17.04 5.75 -8.13
C TYR A 556 -15.90 5.11 -7.34
N LEU A 557 -15.28 5.89 -6.45
CA LEU A 557 -14.15 5.43 -5.62
C LEU A 557 -14.56 4.27 -4.70
N TYR A 558 -15.70 4.37 -4.04
CA TYR A 558 -16.17 3.34 -3.12
C TYR A 558 -16.59 2.06 -3.84
N SER A 559 -17.19 2.20 -5.01
CA SER A 559 -17.50 1.05 -5.87
C SER A 559 -16.23 0.39 -6.42
N THR A 560 -15.18 1.17 -6.73
CA THR A 560 -13.85 0.64 -7.09
C THR A 560 -13.21 -0.09 -5.91
N ALA A 561 -13.32 0.43 -4.66
CA ALA A 561 -12.87 -0.28 -3.46
C ALA A 561 -13.51 -1.66 -3.32
N TRP A 562 -14.80 -1.75 -3.65
CA TRP A 562 -15.50 -3.04 -3.67
C TRP A 562 -14.94 -3.99 -4.73
N GLN A 563 -14.61 -3.50 -5.94
CA GLN A 563 -13.94 -4.34 -6.95
C GLN A 563 -12.56 -4.81 -6.48
N VAL A 564 -11.82 -3.97 -5.77
CA VAL A 564 -10.56 -4.36 -5.12
C VAL A 564 -10.77 -5.51 -4.14
N THR A 565 -11.77 -5.41 -3.26
CA THR A 565 -12.08 -6.42 -2.24
C THR A 565 -12.63 -7.70 -2.85
N LYS A 566 -13.58 -7.59 -3.76
CA LYS A 566 -14.33 -8.72 -4.31
C LYS A 566 -13.57 -9.47 -5.39
N ASN A 567 -12.91 -8.73 -6.30
CA ASN A 567 -12.36 -9.28 -7.54
C ASN A 567 -10.83 -9.15 -7.62
N GLY A 568 -10.16 -8.58 -6.61
CA GLY A 568 -8.72 -8.34 -6.66
C GLY A 568 -8.30 -7.23 -7.65
N TYR A 569 -9.21 -6.30 -7.96
CA TYR A 569 -8.95 -5.18 -8.86
C TYR A 569 -7.99 -4.13 -8.27
N SER A 570 -7.50 -3.19 -9.06
CA SER A 570 -6.57 -2.15 -8.62
C SER A 570 -7.03 -0.74 -8.97
N TYR A 571 -6.71 0.24 -8.11
CA TYR A 571 -6.92 1.67 -8.42
C TYR A 571 -5.89 2.18 -9.41
N LEU A 572 -4.61 2.01 -9.08
CA LEU A 572 -3.50 2.44 -9.93
C LEU A 572 -3.12 1.27 -10.84
N ARG A 573 -3.30 1.45 -12.15
CA ARG A 573 -3.07 0.42 -13.16
C ARG A 573 -2.19 0.98 -14.27
N GLN A 574 -1.16 0.24 -14.64
CA GLN A 574 -0.31 0.57 -15.78
C GLN A 574 -1.11 0.44 -17.10
N LEU A 575 -0.79 1.25 -18.12
CA LEU A 575 -1.56 1.31 -19.36
C LEU A 575 -1.63 -0.03 -20.10
N SER A 576 -0.57 -0.86 -20.04
CA SER A 576 -0.58 -2.21 -20.64
C SER A 576 -1.58 -3.18 -20.00
N MET A 577 -2.06 -2.90 -18.77
CA MET A 577 -3.15 -3.68 -18.16
C MET A 577 -4.49 -3.39 -18.83
N GLU A 578 -4.65 -2.17 -19.39
CA GLU A 578 -5.84 -1.76 -20.12
C GLU A 578 -5.75 -2.16 -21.61
N ALA A 579 -4.58 -2.01 -22.23
CA ALA A 579 -4.32 -2.29 -23.62
C ALA A 579 -3.12 -3.25 -23.76
N PRO A 580 -3.26 -4.56 -23.45
CA PRO A 580 -2.14 -5.49 -23.38
C PRO A 580 -1.49 -5.79 -24.72
N HIS A 581 -2.15 -5.52 -25.84
CA HIS A 581 -1.61 -5.72 -27.19
C HIS A 581 -0.95 -4.46 -27.76
N ASP A 582 -1.14 -3.31 -27.12
CA ASP A 582 -0.53 -2.04 -27.53
C ASP A 582 0.84 -1.89 -26.88
N THR A 583 1.88 -2.29 -27.63
CA THR A 583 3.26 -2.26 -27.15
C THR A 583 3.78 -0.85 -26.85
N SER A 584 3.14 0.19 -27.42
CA SER A 584 3.48 1.60 -27.14
C SER A 584 3.25 1.94 -25.66
N THR A 585 2.32 1.25 -24.99
CA THR A 585 2.02 1.45 -23.56
C THR A 585 3.09 0.91 -22.62
N TYR A 586 3.95 0.00 -23.09
CA TYR A 586 4.84 -0.80 -22.23
C TYR A 586 5.91 0.02 -21.50
N GLN A 587 6.37 1.10 -22.13
CA GLN A 587 7.43 1.95 -21.56
C GLN A 587 6.92 3.25 -20.92
N ILE A 588 5.60 3.52 -21.00
CA ILE A 588 5.02 4.75 -20.44
C ILE A 588 5.06 4.69 -18.92
N SER A 589 5.69 5.69 -18.31
CA SER A 589 5.94 5.75 -16.86
C SER A 589 5.26 6.93 -16.16
N ASP A 590 4.63 7.83 -16.90
CA ASP A 590 4.07 9.09 -16.41
C ASP A 590 2.59 9.28 -16.77
N GLU A 591 1.92 8.20 -17.16
CA GLU A 591 0.48 8.08 -17.39
C GLU A 591 -0.03 6.77 -16.77
N PHE A 592 -1.28 6.76 -16.32
CA PHE A 592 -1.85 5.56 -15.70
C PHE A 592 -3.37 5.54 -15.77
N MET A 593 -3.96 4.35 -15.65
CA MET A 593 -5.39 4.20 -15.41
C MET A 593 -5.69 4.33 -13.91
N PHE A 594 -6.70 5.12 -13.57
CA PHE A 594 -7.28 5.20 -12.23
C PHE A 594 -8.65 4.52 -12.21
N GLY A 595 -8.68 3.30 -11.67
CA GLY A 595 -9.78 2.38 -11.83
C GLY A 595 -9.98 1.98 -13.28
N SER A 596 -11.23 1.73 -13.68
CA SER A 596 -11.58 1.27 -15.04
C SER A 596 -11.84 2.41 -16.02
N ALA A 597 -12.08 3.64 -15.54
CA ALA A 597 -12.59 4.71 -16.38
C ALA A 597 -11.55 5.76 -16.77
N PHE A 598 -10.65 6.15 -15.88
CA PHE A 598 -9.84 7.35 -16.07
C PHE A 598 -8.40 7.02 -16.49
N LEU A 599 -7.95 7.58 -17.62
CA LEU A 599 -6.54 7.75 -17.95
C LEU A 599 -6.09 9.10 -17.42
N VAL A 600 -5.08 9.12 -16.57
CA VAL A 600 -4.55 10.32 -15.91
C VAL A 600 -3.12 10.55 -16.34
N ALA A 601 -2.82 11.75 -16.81
CA ALA A 601 -1.47 12.15 -17.24
C ALA A 601 -1.00 13.40 -16.46
N PRO A 602 -0.37 13.22 -15.28
CA PRO A 602 0.07 14.33 -14.45
C PRO A 602 1.06 15.25 -15.17
N VAL A 603 1.00 16.55 -14.87
CA VAL A 603 1.96 17.53 -15.36
C VAL A 603 3.18 17.51 -14.45
N VAL A 604 4.27 16.92 -14.93
CA VAL A 604 5.48 16.59 -14.14
C VAL A 604 6.71 17.41 -14.53
N GLU A 605 6.49 18.53 -15.23
CA GLU A 605 7.55 19.46 -15.64
C GLU A 605 7.19 20.86 -15.17
N GLU A 606 8.21 21.59 -14.70
CA GLU A 606 8.07 22.98 -14.27
C GLU A 606 7.68 23.87 -15.45
N ASP A 607 6.78 24.81 -15.23
CA ASP A 607 6.30 25.79 -16.21
C ASP A 607 5.68 25.20 -17.49
N ALA A 608 5.32 23.91 -17.47
CA ALA A 608 4.69 23.27 -18.60
C ALA A 608 3.31 23.88 -18.89
N VAL A 609 3.13 24.37 -20.13
CA VAL A 609 1.86 24.93 -20.64
C VAL A 609 1.05 23.94 -21.46
N SER A 610 1.68 22.82 -21.83
CA SER A 610 1.04 21.67 -22.49
C SER A 610 1.70 20.37 -22.08
N ARG A 611 1.05 19.25 -22.41
CA ARG A 611 1.53 17.90 -22.20
C ARG A 611 1.10 16.99 -23.33
N SER A 612 2.05 16.23 -23.86
CA SER A 612 1.78 15.12 -24.78
C SER A 612 1.26 13.93 -24.00
N VAL A 613 0.14 13.35 -24.40
CA VAL A 613 -0.51 12.20 -23.77
C VAL A 613 -0.73 11.11 -24.81
N TYR A 614 -0.31 9.90 -24.50
CA TYR A 614 -0.60 8.73 -25.34
C TYR A 614 -1.98 8.15 -24.98
N LEU A 615 -2.84 8.03 -25.96
CA LEU A 615 -4.16 7.39 -25.82
C LEU A 615 -4.06 5.96 -26.37
N PRO A 616 -4.16 4.90 -25.55
CA PRO A 616 -4.07 3.51 -26.00
C PRO A 616 -5.06 3.16 -27.12
N ASP A 617 -4.66 2.24 -28.00
CA ASP A 617 -5.32 1.98 -29.29
C ASP A 617 -6.62 1.15 -29.22
N ASN A 618 -6.95 0.59 -28.06
CA ASN A 618 -8.02 -0.39 -27.90
C ASN A 618 -9.44 0.22 -27.87
N THR A 619 -9.57 1.57 -27.81
CA THR A 619 -10.85 2.26 -27.65
C THR A 619 -10.78 3.72 -28.08
N LYS A 620 -11.92 4.43 -27.97
CA LYS A 620 -11.97 5.89 -28.01
C LYS A 620 -11.82 6.46 -26.60
N TRP A 621 -11.34 7.70 -26.53
CA TRP A 621 -11.12 8.42 -25.29
C TRP A 621 -11.87 9.76 -25.31
N ILE A 622 -12.45 10.14 -24.21
CA ILE A 622 -13.19 11.39 -24.06
C ILE A 622 -12.44 12.29 -23.08
N ASP A 623 -12.02 13.48 -23.53
CA ASP A 623 -11.43 14.49 -22.64
C ASP A 623 -12.43 14.81 -21.52
N PHE A 624 -12.03 14.59 -20.28
CA PHE A 624 -12.87 14.73 -19.10
C PHE A 624 -13.42 16.17 -18.93
N TRP A 625 -12.62 17.15 -19.32
CA TRP A 625 -12.94 18.58 -19.12
C TRP A 625 -13.79 19.16 -20.23
N THR A 626 -13.59 18.74 -21.47
CA THR A 626 -14.23 19.32 -22.64
C THR A 626 -15.33 18.44 -23.25
N GLY A 627 -15.31 17.13 -22.98
CA GLY A 627 -16.18 16.15 -23.63
C GLY A 627 -15.78 15.83 -25.08
N GLN A 628 -14.62 16.30 -25.55
CA GLN A 628 -14.12 15.96 -26.89
C GLN A 628 -13.79 14.47 -26.99
N ILE A 629 -14.28 13.84 -28.06
CA ILE A 629 -14.02 12.42 -28.36
C ILE A 629 -12.78 12.34 -29.26
N LEU A 630 -11.85 11.47 -28.90
CA LEU A 630 -10.60 11.23 -29.59
C LEU A 630 -10.44 9.72 -29.87
N ASP A 631 -9.82 9.39 -30.99
CA ASP A 631 -9.46 7.99 -31.27
C ASP A 631 -8.24 7.58 -30.45
N GLY A 632 -8.14 6.29 -30.11
CA GLY A 632 -6.93 5.72 -29.51
C GLY A 632 -5.82 5.51 -30.53
N GLY A 633 -4.67 4.98 -30.08
CA GLY A 633 -3.49 4.70 -30.90
C GLY A 633 -2.73 5.97 -31.33
N GLN A 634 -2.83 7.07 -30.57
CA GLN A 634 -2.19 8.33 -30.93
C GLN A 634 -1.68 9.11 -29.73
N VAL A 635 -0.73 10.00 -29.97
CA VAL A 635 -0.31 11.03 -29.00
C VAL A 635 -1.11 12.30 -29.26
N VAL A 636 -1.67 12.88 -28.22
CA VAL A 636 -2.39 14.15 -28.27
C VAL A 636 -1.67 15.20 -27.44
N GLU A 637 -1.61 16.42 -27.92
CA GLU A 637 -1.07 17.54 -27.19
C GLU A 637 -2.19 18.27 -26.45
N ARG A 638 -2.13 18.31 -25.11
CA ARG A 638 -3.15 18.90 -24.25
C ARG A 638 -2.61 20.16 -23.57
N ALA A 639 -3.26 21.29 -23.75
CA ALA A 639 -2.95 22.51 -23.00
C ALA A 639 -3.22 22.29 -21.50
N THR A 640 -2.29 22.72 -20.65
CA THR A 640 -2.29 22.49 -19.20
C THR A 640 -2.18 23.79 -18.40
N PRO A 641 -3.16 24.70 -18.50
CA PRO A 641 -3.24 25.80 -17.53
C PRO A 641 -3.21 25.21 -16.11
N ILE A 642 -2.87 26.01 -15.12
CA ILE A 642 -2.60 25.51 -13.75
C ILE A 642 -3.80 24.76 -13.14
N GLU A 643 -5.02 25.07 -13.56
CA GLU A 643 -6.26 24.46 -13.12
C GLU A 643 -6.51 23.05 -13.71
N ILE A 644 -5.76 22.66 -14.75
CA ILE A 644 -6.03 21.44 -15.51
C ILE A 644 -4.90 20.41 -15.37
N ILE A 645 -5.26 19.23 -14.94
CA ILE A 645 -4.52 17.98 -15.18
C ILE A 645 -5.17 17.25 -16.35
N PRO A 646 -4.44 16.78 -17.38
CA PRO A 646 -5.02 15.96 -18.44
C PRO A 646 -5.62 14.68 -17.86
N VAL A 647 -6.90 14.50 -18.14
CA VAL A 647 -7.66 13.29 -17.80
C VAL A 647 -8.54 12.92 -18.99
N TYR A 648 -8.46 11.68 -19.41
CA TYR A 648 -9.30 11.12 -20.46
C TYR A 648 -10.11 9.97 -19.89
N VAL A 649 -11.35 9.85 -20.35
CA VAL A 649 -12.23 8.78 -19.89
C VAL A 649 -12.44 7.79 -21.04
N LYS A 650 -12.28 6.53 -20.70
CA LYS A 650 -12.47 5.42 -21.66
C LYS A 650 -13.90 5.41 -22.18
N ALA A 651 -14.10 5.27 -23.49
CA ALA A 651 -15.41 5.10 -24.08
C ALA A 651 -16.18 3.90 -23.47
N GLY A 652 -17.47 4.03 -23.31
CA GLY A 652 -18.32 3.06 -22.62
C GLY A 652 -18.39 3.29 -21.10
N SER A 653 -17.50 4.07 -20.49
CA SER A 653 -17.49 4.27 -19.04
C SER A 653 -18.79 4.93 -18.55
N ILE A 654 -19.28 4.44 -17.41
CA ILE A 654 -20.38 5.01 -16.64
C ILE A 654 -19.81 5.46 -15.29
N VAL A 655 -19.73 6.76 -15.05
CA VAL A 655 -19.14 7.31 -13.83
C VAL A 655 -20.22 7.97 -12.98
N PRO A 656 -20.46 7.46 -11.76
CA PRO A 656 -21.37 8.11 -10.83
C PRO A 656 -20.68 9.26 -10.09
N PHE A 657 -21.36 10.41 -9.99
CA PHE A 657 -20.96 11.57 -9.22
C PHE A 657 -21.98 11.91 -8.16
N THR A 658 -21.53 12.40 -7.00
CA THR A 658 -22.46 13.07 -6.07
C THR A 658 -22.89 14.42 -6.64
N THR A 659 -24.14 14.80 -6.36
CA THR A 659 -24.70 16.09 -6.82
C THR A 659 -24.72 17.16 -5.74
N ASN A 660 -24.40 16.79 -4.51
CA ASN A 660 -24.43 17.69 -3.35
C ASN A 660 -23.00 18.02 -2.91
N GLU A 661 -22.74 19.28 -2.62
CA GLU A 661 -21.56 19.65 -1.86
C GLU A 661 -21.69 19.11 -0.43
N VAL A 662 -20.60 18.55 0.07
CA VAL A 662 -20.51 17.97 1.41
C VAL A 662 -19.24 18.46 2.09
N GLN A 663 -19.20 18.41 3.43
CA GLN A 663 -18.02 18.73 4.21
C GLN A 663 -17.24 17.49 4.66
N TYR A 664 -17.85 16.31 4.56
CA TYR A 664 -17.19 15.01 4.82
C TYR A 664 -17.95 13.89 4.08
N ALA A 665 -17.31 12.77 3.83
CA ALA A 665 -17.78 11.71 2.93
C ALA A 665 -19.14 11.11 3.33
N THR A 666 -19.45 11.03 4.63
CA THR A 666 -20.67 10.41 5.17
C THR A 666 -21.75 11.43 5.56
N GLU A 667 -21.59 12.70 5.19
CA GLU A 667 -22.54 13.76 5.56
C GLU A 667 -23.94 13.54 4.99
N ARG A 668 -24.00 13.07 3.76
CA ARG A 668 -25.26 12.81 3.05
C ARG A 668 -25.28 11.42 2.44
N LYS A 669 -26.44 10.79 2.47
CA LYS A 669 -26.66 9.58 1.70
C LYS A 669 -26.74 9.92 0.20
N TRP A 670 -26.38 8.98 -0.63
CA TRP A 670 -26.43 9.13 -2.08
C TRP A 670 -27.85 8.89 -2.63
N ASP A 671 -28.81 9.70 -2.17
CA ASP A 671 -30.21 9.67 -2.58
C ASP A 671 -30.43 10.33 -3.95
N LYS A 672 -29.46 11.12 -4.40
CA LYS A 672 -29.38 11.74 -5.71
C LYS A 672 -27.97 11.63 -6.26
N LEU A 673 -27.81 10.99 -7.41
CA LEU A 673 -26.53 10.83 -8.10
C LEU A 673 -26.65 11.28 -9.55
N GLU A 674 -25.57 11.83 -10.10
CA GLU A 674 -25.38 11.94 -11.55
C GLU A 674 -24.70 10.65 -12.05
N LEU A 675 -25.23 10.09 -13.12
CA LEU A 675 -24.55 9.05 -13.92
C LEU A 675 -24.10 9.69 -15.22
N ARG A 676 -22.80 9.88 -15.39
CA ARG A 676 -22.24 10.41 -16.62
C ARG A 676 -21.76 9.26 -17.50
N ILE A 677 -22.37 9.15 -18.69
CA ILE A 677 -22.02 8.15 -19.70
C ILE A 677 -21.00 8.78 -20.64
N TYR A 678 -19.92 8.08 -20.91
CA TYR A 678 -18.90 8.45 -21.87
C TYR A 678 -19.08 7.58 -23.13
N PRO A 679 -19.72 8.12 -24.19
CA PRO A 679 -20.17 7.32 -25.32
C PRO A 679 -19.00 6.87 -26.20
N GLY A 680 -19.29 5.92 -27.10
CA GLY A 680 -18.31 5.40 -28.10
C GLY A 680 -18.12 3.91 -28.03
N ASP A 681 -18.48 3.26 -26.92
CA ASP A 681 -18.50 1.82 -26.74
C ASP A 681 -19.59 1.41 -25.74
N ASN A 682 -19.89 0.12 -25.66
CA ASN A 682 -20.71 -0.47 -24.62
C ASN A 682 -20.01 -0.39 -23.27
N GLY A 683 -20.79 -0.31 -22.19
CA GLY A 683 -20.19 -0.20 -20.86
C GLY A 683 -21.01 -0.80 -19.74
N GLU A 684 -20.32 -1.04 -18.64
CA GLU A 684 -20.91 -1.55 -17.41
C GLU A 684 -20.30 -0.88 -16.18
N PHE A 685 -21.09 -0.78 -15.14
CA PHE A 685 -20.66 -0.31 -13.82
C PHE A 685 -21.51 -0.95 -12.74
N VAL A 686 -20.94 -1.23 -11.59
CA VAL A 686 -21.68 -1.72 -10.41
C VAL A 686 -21.55 -0.68 -9.31
N LEU A 687 -22.66 -0.01 -8.99
CA LEU A 687 -22.72 0.89 -7.85
C LEU A 687 -22.86 0.08 -6.57
N TYR A 688 -21.87 0.24 -5.67
CA TYR A 688 -21.82 -0.45 -4.39
C TYR A 688 -22.10 0.48 -3.22
N GLU A 689 -22.82 -0.01 -2.22
CA GLU A 689 -23.09 0.68 -0.95
C GLU A 689 -23.20 -0.33 0.19
N ASP A 690 -22.74 0.08 1.39
CA ASP A 690 -22.88 -0.65 2.65
C ASP A 690 -23.03 0.32 3.84
N GLU A 691 -22.77 -0.16 5.06
CA GLU A 691 -22.84 0.65 6.29
C GLU A 691 -21.58 1.52 6.55
N ASN A 692 -20.62 1.55 5.62
CA ASN A 692 -19.40 2.38 5.53
C ASN A 692 -18.26 2.08 6.52
N ASP A 693 -18.50 1.60 7.74
CA ASP A 693 -17.45 1.58 8.76
C ASP A 693 -17.35 0.27 9.56
N ASN A 694 -18.34 -0.65 9.43
CA ASN A 694 -18.35 -1.94 10.09
C ASN A 694 -18.06 -3.10 9.12
N TYR A 695 -17.96 -4.30 9.67
CA TYR A 695 -17.71 -5.53 8.90
C TYR A 695 -18.97 -6.30 8.50
N ASN A 696 -20.17 -5.73 8.63
CA ASN A 696 -21.43 -6.40 8.28
C ASN A 696 -21.49 -6.80 6.80
N TYR A 697 -20.73 -6.11 5.93
CA TYR A 697 -20.63 -6.46 4.50
C TYR A 697 -20.08 -7.89 4.29
N GLU A 698 -19.23 -8.40 5.17
CA GLU A 698 -18.71 -9.78 5.11
C GLU A 698 -19.83 -10.81 5.27
N SER A 699 -20.94 -10.43 5.94
CA SER A 699 -22.16 -11.22 6.11
C SER A 699 -23.27 -10.86 5.11
N GLY A 700 -22.92 -10.13 4.03
CA GLY A 700 -23.87 -9.78 2.97
C GLY A 700 -24.69 -8.52 3.21
N ALA A 701 -24.37 -7.70 4.24
CA ALA A 701 -25.04 -6.42 4.49
C ALA A 701 -24.50 -5.31 3.58
N TYR A 702 -24.77 -5.42 2.30
CA TYR A 702 -24.44 -4.43 1.27
C TYR A 702 -25.46 -4.48 0.12
N SER A 703 -25.39 -3.53 -0.79
CA SER A 703 -26.16 -3.55 -2.04
C SER A 703 -25.29 -3.27 -3.25
N GLU A 704 -25.60 -3.95 -4.36
CA GLU A 704 -25.05 -3.73 -5.69
C GLU A 704 -26.19 -3.34 -6.65
N ILE A 705 -25.94 -2.31 -7.47
CA ILE A 705 -26.83 -1.92 -8.55
C ILE A 705 -26.04 -2.02 -9.84
N PRO A 706 -26.27 -3.05 -10.69
CA PRO A 706 -25.64 -3.15 -12.00
C PRO A 706 -26.21 -2.09 -12.94
N ILE A 707 -25.33 -1.44 -13.70
CA ILE A 707 -25.69 -0.38 -14.66
C ILE A 707 -24.97 -0.71 -15.96
N THR A 708 -25.70 -0.75 -17.08
CA THR A 708 -25.12 -1.06 -18.39
C THR A 708 -25.53 -0.02 -19.43
N TRP A 709 -24.62 0.27 -20.35
CA TRP A 709 -24.83 1.15 -21.49
C TRP A 709 -24.69 0.37 -22.80
N ASP A 710 -25.76 0.37 -23.62
CA ASP A 710 -25.74 -0.11 -25.01
C ASP A 710 -25.53 1.13 -25.92
N ASN A 711 -24.33 1.24 -26.44
CA ASN A 711 -23.93 2.43 -27.21
C ASN A 711 -24.64 2.54 -28.58
N GLU A 712 -24.91 1.39 -29.23
CA GLU A 712 -25.57 1.34 -30.52
C GLU A 712 -27.04 1.78 -30.40
N LYS A 713 -27.76 1.20 -29.43
CA LYS A 713 -29.17 1.53 -29.17
C LYS A 713 -29.35 2.80 -28.35
N ARG A 714 -28.27 3.35 -27.78
CA ARG A 714 -28.30 4.49 -26.86
C ARG A 714 -29.24 4.26 -25.68
N ILE A 715 -29.15 3.07 -25.07
CA ILE A 715 -29.96 2.66 -23.93
C ILE A 715 -29.09 2.47 -22.70
N LEU A 716 -29.39 3.20 -21.61
CA LEU A 716 -28.90 2.91 -20.28
C LEU A 716 -29.89 2.02 -19.55
N THR A 717 -29.40 0.88 -19.03
CA THR A 717 -30.18 0.02 -18.16
C THR A 717 -29.63 0.10 -16.75
N ILE A 718 -30.46 0.52 -15.79
CA ILE A 718 -30.17 0.42 -14.35
C ILE A 718 -30.90 -0.83 -13.87
N GLY A 719 -30.16 -1.89 -13.61
CA GLY A 719 -30.72 -3.22 -13.29
C GLY A 719 -31.31 -3.33 -11.89
N ASP A 720 -31.87 -4.50 -11.58
CA ASP A 720 -32.39 -4.79 -10.25
C ASP A 720 -31.30 -4.67 -9.17
N ARG A 721 -31.64 -4.04 -8.05
CA ARG A 721 -30.75 -3.97 -6.88
C ARG A 721 -30.59 -5.37 -6.26
N LYS A 722 -29.34 -5.75 -6.01
CA LYS A 722 -28.98 -6.98 -5.32
C LYS A 722 -28.53 -6.64 -3.89
N GLY A 723 -29.00 -7.42 -2.91
CA GLY A 723 -28.64 -7.23 -1.51
C GLY A 723 -29.37 -6.09 -0.78
N ARG A 724 -29.07 -5.94 0.50
CA ARG A 724 -29.66 -4.94 1.39
C ARG A 724 -28.78 -4.71 2.62
N PHE A 725 -28.86 -3.53 3.22
CA PHE A 725 -28.22 -3.21 4.50
C PHE A 725 -29.04 -2.19 5.29
N ALA A 726 -28.71 -2.01 6.57
CA ALA A 726 -29.40 -1.06 7.45
C ALA A 726 -29.16 0.39 6.97
N GLY A 727 -30.23 1.17 6.87
CA GLY A 727 -30.13 2.57 6.44
C GLY A 727 -29.95 2.80 4.94
N MET A 728 -30.01 1.75 4.11
CA MET A 728 -29.92 1.82 2.65
C MET A 728 -30.92 2.82 2.04
N VAL A 729 -30.50 3.54 0.99
CA VAL A 729 -31.37 4.40 0.17
C VAL A 729 -32.30 3.52 -0.64
N LYS A 730 -33.59 3.50 -0.30
CA LYS A 730 -34.59 2.68 -0.98
C LYS A 730 -35.01 3.27 -2.33
N ASN A 731 -35.25 4.58 -2.34
CA ASN A 731 -35.62 5.32 -3.52
C ASN A 731 -34.54 6.36 -3.83
N ARG A 732 -34.10 6.42 -5.08
CA ARG A 732 -33.00 7.27 -5.53
C ARG A 732 -33.37 8.01 -6.80
N LYS A 733 -32.86 9.23 -6.94
CA LYS A 733 -32.90 9.95 -8.22
C LYS A 733 -31.56 9.79 -8.93
N PHE A 734 -31.62 9.38 -10.20
CA PHE A 734 -30.44 9.44 -11.07
C PHE A 734 -30.65 10.55 -12.10
N ILE A 735 -29.67 11.44 -12.21
CA ILE A 735 -29.55 12.37 -13.34
C ILE A 735 -28.57 11.70 -14.30
N VAL A 736 -29.04 11.35 -15.48
CA VAL A 736 -28.22 10.66 -16.49
C VAL A 736 -27.84 11.67 -17.56
N ASN A 737 -26.52 11.88 -17.70
CA ASN A 737 -25.92 12.79 -18.67
C ASN A 737 -25.05 12.02 -19.64
N ILE A 738 -24.98 12.44 -20.90
CA ILE A 738 -24.02 11.94 -21.89
C ILE A 738 -22.95 13.00 -22.06
N ALA A 739 -21.68 12.60 -21.83
CA ALA A 739 -20.52 13.48 -21.99
C ALA A 739 -20.46 14.07 -23.42
N GLY A 740 -20.16 15.36 -23.53
CA GLY A 740 -20.14 16.07 -24.79
C GLY A 740 -21.52 16.35 -25.39
N SER A 741 -22.65 16.08 -24.68
CA SER A 741 -24.00 16.30 -25.14
C SER A 741 -24.79 17.15 -24.13
N SER A 742 -25.79 17.89 -24.62
CA SER A 742 -26.76 18.56 -23.76
C SER A 742 -27.91 17.64 -23.30
N SER A 743 -27.92 16.38 -23.74
CA SER A 743 -28.94 15.40 -23.35
C SER A 743 -28.83 15.03 -21.88
N SER A 744 -29.91 15.26 -21.13
CA SER A 744 -30.02 14.92 -19.71
C SER A 744 -31.39 14.35 -19.40
N LYS A 745 -31.45 13.27 -18.63
CA LYS A 745 -32.69 12.67 -18.15
C LYS A 745 -32.65 12.42 -16.65
N THR A 746 -33.71 12.72 -15.94
CA THR A 746 -33.84 12.43 -14.51
C THR A 746 -34.87 11.33 -14.33
N VAL A 747 -34.46 10.26 -13.62
CA VAL A 747 -35.31 9.10 -13.33
C VAL A 747 -35.33 8.79 -11.83
N CYS A 748 -36.46 8.22 -11.38
CA CYS A 748 -36.61 7.72 -10.02
C CYS A 748 -36.42 6.20 -10.01
N TYR A 749 -35.47 5.71 -9.23
CA TYR A 749 -35.15 4.30 -9.10
C TYR A 749 -35.56 3.79 -7.71
N ASN A 750 -36.33 2.71 -7.69
CA ASN A 750 -36.84 2.08 -6.47
C ASN A 750 -36.29 0.67 -6.18
N GLY A 751 -35.26 0.28 -6.90
CA GLY A 751 -34.63 -1.05 -6.78
C GLY A 751 -35.04 -2.04 -7.87
N ARG A 752 -35.91 -1.63 -8.82
CA ARG A 752 -36.32 -2.42 -9.99
C ARG A 752 -35.68 -1.87 -11.26
N GLU A 753 -35.47 -2.76 -12.23
CA GLU A 753 -34.87 -2.40 -13.52
C GLU A 753 -35.58 -1.20 -14.16
N LEU A 754 -34.77 -0.28 -14.68
CA LEU A 754 -35.18 0.85 -15.48
C LEU A 754 -34.38 0.90 -16.77
N ARG A 755 -35.05 1.16 -17.90
CA ARG A 755 -34.44 1.41 -19.21
C ARG A 755 -34.65 2.86 -19.60
N ILE A 756 -33.61 3.52 -20.07
CA ILE A 756 -33.59 4.94 -20.40
C ILE A 756 -32.96 5.06 -21.79
N GLU A 757 -33.80 5.42 -22.79
CA GLU A 757 -33.38 5.64 -24.18
C GLU A 757 -32.91 7.08 -24.36
N PHE A 758 -31.93 7.38 -25.23
CA PHE A 758 -31.39 8.71 -25.51
C PHE A 758 -31.39 9.06 -26.99
#